data_943da0dc484f51689613a215274b2978
#
_entry.id   943da0dc484f51689613a215274b2978
#
_cell.length_a   1.000
_cell.length_b   1.000
_cell.length_c   1.000
_cell.angle_alpha   90.00
_cell.angle_beta   90.00
_cell.angle_gamma   90.00
#
_symmetry.space_group_name_H-M   'P 1'
#
loop_
_entity.id
_entity.type
_entity.pdbx_description
1 polymer ?
#
loop_
_entity_poly.entity_id
_entity_poly.type
_entity_poly.pdbx_seq_one_letter_code
_entity_poly.pdbx_strand_id
1 'polypeptide(L)'
;MTFRIRSVRLRIIFLTLALLLCRAPLAPARSDESHWIRVNSSHFSLVTDADNIKGHDVAARFEQMRAVFGQLLARKRINMSEPIDIIALRNDEEYSKVVPNRQGQNVAAGFFIPGEDRNYFVLNLSKEESWRAISRDFALVFLNCNYPTTQPWFDEGFAEYFSSLRFENTQAQIGADPDSFTELLNTTAWLAIPELFATATPAGQEGSRHTLFYAESWIVMHYLLSQNKLPETGTYFDLIENQHLSVEEAIQKAYGMSTKQFAEAVKDHFHTFAQGGSAGASPLPGVTPGEQIGSSNQELPPAEGKALVAEMSLRLPEHRDQAVQELESMTGQPKIDNVVVRRGLAWAHIQKKEFESAVEELNKGAEFNPKDPWLHYYLALVQLRAAQSTGRSIEGLPNMMQDLHLVLDWDPEFVQARGMLAMAQLEGGGVHAAMDSMRATILLSPRNQSYLLDMSQIYMAGKNWEAATALLERLKTSTDPQIAKSASEQLEGLPMLKKYGVLPQAGTASASTSTPASSSSPSTSSAAPSSISKTPATTQAKAQPQNPQPENPQADEVSVDHPEQPPAPPQPDKRPIQFLKGKIVSIDCSHAPSAILTVSGGAKVLKLRTDNYKSLMVMGADDFSCEWKGRAVAVNYRAGGTSDGDLVSVELE
;
A
#
# COMPACT_ATOMS: atom_id res chain seq x y z
N MET A 1 -93.88 -6.82 -4.87
CA MET A 1 -92.96 -7.17 -3.76
C MET A 1 -91.73 -7.96 -4.22
N THR A 2 -91.45 -8.11 -5.50
CA THR A 2 -90.43 -8.92 -6.12
C THR A 2 -89.20 -8.11 -6.63
N PHE A 3 -89.24 -6.80 -6.58
CA PHE A 3 -88.07 -5.97 -7.12
C PHE A 3 -87.03 -5.56 -6.06
N ARG A 4 -87.31 -5.69 -4.75
CA ARG A 4 -86.38 -5.34 -3.68
C ARG A 4 -85.39 -6.47 -3.28
N ILE A 5 -85.69 -7.69 -3.61
CA ILE A 5 -84.88 -8.85 -3.21
C ILE A 5 -83.69 -9.06 -4.19
N ARG A 6 -83.82 -8.64 -5.46
CA ARG A 6 -82.67 -8.79 -6.43
C ARG A 6 -81.53 -7.77 -6.19
N SER A 7 -81.84 -6.56 -5.71
CA SER A 7 -80.78 -5.56 -5.44
C SER A 7 -79.94 -5.86 -4.21
N VAL A 8 -80.46 -6.55 -3.22
CA VAL A 8 -79.73 -6.96 -2.01
C VAL A 8 -78.78 -8.11 -2.32
N ARG A 9 -79.18 -9.11 -3.09
CA ARG A 9 -78.35 -10.22 -3.51
C ARG A 9 -77.17 -9.78 -4.42
N LEU A 10 -77.39 -8.84 -5.30
CA LEU A 10 -76.37 -8.25 -6.18
C LEU A 10 -75.33 -7.46 -5.36
N ARG A 11 -75.72 -6.72 -4.35
CA ARG A 11 -74.82 -5.95 -3.46
C ARG A 11 -73.99 -6.87 -2.55
N ILE A 12 -74.59 -7.99 -2.09
CA ILE A 12 -73.84 -8.97 -1.28
C ILE A 12 -72.79 -9.70 -2.14
N ILE A 13 -73.14 -10.05 -3.39
CA ILE A 13 -72.16 -10.66 -4.33
C ILE A 13 -71.03 -9.70 -4.68
N PHE A 14 -71.27 -8.40 -4.86
CA PHE A 14 -70.22 -7.41 -5.07
C PHE A 14 -69.37 -7.17 -3.83
N LEU A 15 -69.95 -7.22 -2.62
CA LEU A 15 -69.19 -7.07 -1.38
C LEU A 15 -68.30 -8.30 -1.09
N THR A 16 -68.79 -9.51 -1.38
CA THR A 16 -68.00 -10.73 -1.23
C THR A 16 -66.89 -10.85 -2.27
N LEU A 17 -67.12 -10.40 -3.51
CA LEU A 17 -66.10 -10.34 -4.57
C LEU A 17 -65.05 -9.28 -4.28
N ALA A 18 -65.41 -8.15 -3.70
CA ALA A 18 -64.47 -7.11 -3.24
C ALA A 18 -63.63 -7.57 -2.06
N LEU A 19 -64.17 -8.36 -1.12
CA LEU A 19 -63.42 -8.95 -0.01
C LEU A 19 -62.48 -10.11 -0.45
N LEU A 20 -62.77 -10.80 -1.54
CA LEU A 20 -61.90 -11.83 -2.11
C LEU A 20 -60.73 -11.21 -2.94
N LEU A 21 -60.91 -10.04 -3.52
CA LEU A 21 -59.88 -9.33 -4.26
C LEU A 21 -58.87 -8.61 -3.34
N CYS A 22 -59.20 -8.37 -2.05
CA CYS A 22 -58.26 -7.84 -1.05
C CYS A 22 -57.35 -8.86 -0.37
N ARG A 23 -57.46 -10.14 -0.73
CA ARG A 23 -56.49 -11.18 -0.34
C ARG A 23 -55.52 -11.51 -1.49
N ALA A 24 -54.98 -10.48 -2.14
CA ALA A 24 -53.70 -10.69 -2.81
C ALA A 24 -52.70 -11.11 -1.73
N PRO A 25 -52.04 -12.25 -1.84
CA PRO A 25 -50.93 -12.51 -0.96
C PRO A 25 -49.98 -11.31 -1.13
N LEU A 26 -49.74 -10.57 -0.05
CA LEU A 26 -48.54 -9.76 0.03
C LEU A 26 -47.40 -10.75 -0.26
N ALA A 27 -46.96 -10.77 -1.51
CA ALA A 27 -45.67 -11.39 -1.80
C ALA A 27 -44.72 -10.76 -0.77
N PRO A 28 -44.02 -11.55 0.04
CA PRO A 28 -43.01 -10.98 0.90
C PRO A 28 -42.18 -10.11 -0.05
N ALA A 29 -42.11 -8.79 0.24
CA ALA A 29 -41.10 -7.96 -0.39
C ALA A 29 -39.83 -8.78 -0.24
N ARG A 30 -39.32 -9.30 -1.35
CA ARG A 30 -37.98 -9.85 -1.37
C ARG A 30 -37.16 -8.73 -0.78
N SER A 31 -36.72 -8.91 0.46
CA SER A 31 -35.66 -8.10 0.98
C SER A 31 -34.59 -8.22 -0.10
N ASP A 32 -34.31 -7.13 -0.77
CA ASP A 32 -33.22 -7.04 -1.74
C ASP A 32 -31.95 -7.08 -0.89
N GLU A 33 -31.73 -8.26 -0.24
CA GLU A 33 -30.50 -8.53 0.47
C GLU A 33 -29.41 -8.47 -0.57
N SER A 34 -28.57 -7.44 -0.46
CA SER A 34 -27.47 -7.20 -1.37
C SER A 34 -26.63 -8.49 -1.46
N HIS A 35 -26.56 -9.06 -2.65
CA HIS A 35 -25.68 -10.19 -2.92
C HIS A 35 -24.25 -9.66 -3.00
N TRP A 36 -23.40 -10.11 -2.09
CA TRP A 36 -22.00 -9.68 -2.04
C TRP A 36 -21.08 -10.79 -2.51
N ILE A 37 -20.10 -10.43 -3.31
CA ILE A 37 -19.05 -11.34 -3.77
C ILE A 37 -17.67 -10.72 -3.56
N ARG A 38 -16.71 -11.59 -3.29
CA ARG A 38 -15.29 -11.28 -3.36
C ARG A 38 -14.71 -11.93 -4.60
N VAL A 39 -14.02 -11.15 -5.43
CA VAL A 39 -13.30 -11.61 -6.60
C VAL A 39 -11.81 -11.38 -6.35
N ASN A 40 -11.02 -12.45 -6.33
CA ASN A 40 -9.57 -12.35 -6.21
C ASN A 40 -8.95 -12.64 -7.58
N SER A 41 -8.19 -11.70 -8.11
CA SER A 41 -7.29 -11.89 -9.25
C SER A 41 -5.87 -12.21 -8.77
N SER A 42 -4.90 -12.18 -9.67
CA SER A 42 -3.49 -12.48 -9.31
C SER A 42 -2.90 -11.46 -8.35
N HIS A 43 -3.35 -10.19 -8.41
CA HIS A 43 -2.76 -9.09 -7.62
C HIS A 43 -3.79 -8.26 -6.87
N PHE A 44 -5.09 -8.42 -7.12
CA PHE A 44 -6.12 -7.56 -6.52
C PHE A 44 -7.22 -8.37 -5.85
N SER A 45 -7.74 -7.84 -4.75
CA SER A 45 -8.96 -8.30 -4.10
C SER A 45 -10.06 -7.26 -4.27
N LEU A 46 -11.19 -7.69 -4.82
CA LEU A 46 -12.35 -6.86 -5.10
C LEU A 46 -13.55 -7.35 -4.28
N VAL A 47 -14.29 -6.45 -3.67
CA VAL A 47 -15.59 -6.71 -3.05
C VAL A 47 -16.65 -5.90 -3.79
N THR A 48 -17.74 -6.55 -4.17
CA THR A 48 -18.82 -5.89 -4.90
C THR A 48 -20.19 -6.46 -4.54
N ASP A 49 -21.22 -5.61 -4.61
CA ASP A 49 -22.63 -5.97 -4.53
C ASP A 49 -23.26 -6.15 -5.93
N ALA A 50 -22.47 -6.10 -6.99
CA ALA A 50 -22.86 -6.40 -8.36
C ALA A 50 -22.78 -7.90 -8.69
N ASP A 51 -23.14 -8.26 -9.92
CA ASP A 51 -23.04 -9.63 -10.39
C ASP A 51 -21.59 -10.08 -10.65
N ASN A 52 -21.41 -11.41 -10.78
CA ASN A 52 -20.11 -12.02 -11.01
C ASN A 52 -19.39 -11.49 -12.27
N ILE A 53 -20.13 -11.22 -13.35
CA ILE A 53 -19.56 -10.77 -14.62
C ILE A 53 -18.90 -9.40 -14.42
N LYS A 54 -19.63 -8.46 -13.83
CA LYS A 54 -19.09 -7.13 -13.53
C LYS A 54 -17.91 -7.17 -12.55
N GLY A 55 -17.98 -8.06 -11.55
CA GLY A 55 -16.86 -8.25 -10.62
C GLY A 55 -15.59 -8.71 -11.34
N HIS A 56 -15.72 -9.68 -12.23
CA HIS A 56 -14.58 -10.14 -13.05
C HIS A 56 -14.06 -9.07 -13.99
N ASP A 57 -14.95 -8.30 -14.64
CA ASP A 57 -14.55 -7.21 -15.53
C ASP A 57 -13.73 -6.14 -14.81
N VAL A 58 -14.14 -5.78 -13.58
CA VAL A 58 -13.39 -4.82 -12.75
C VAL A 58 -12.01 -5.38 -12.39
N ALA A 59 -11.94 -6.61 -11.90
CA ALA A 59 -10.67 -7.23 -11.53
C ALA A 59 -9.72 -7.35 -12.74
N ALA A 60 -10.25 -7.75 -13.90
CA ALA A 60 -9.51 -7.82 -15.15
C ALA A 60 -8.96 -6.45 -15.56
N ARG A 61 -9.75 -5.39 -15.42
CA ARG A 61 -9.34 -4.03 -15.78
C ARG A 61 -8.21 -3.51 -14.89
N PHE A 62 -8.22 -3.83 -13.59
CA PHE A 62 -7.09 -3.49 -12.71
C PHE A 62 -5.80 -4.23 -13.10
N GLU A 63 -5.88 -5.52 -13.42
CA GLU A 63 -4.71 -6.27 -13.92
C GLU A 63 -4.18 -5.71 -15.24
N GLN A 64 -5.06 -5.33 -16.15
CA GLN A 64 -4.70 -4.69 -17.42
C GLN A 64 -4.03 -3.33 -17.19
N MET A 65 -4.56 -2.49 -16.26
CA MET A 65 -3.91 -1.23 -15.88
C MET A 65 -2.50 -1.46 -15.34
N ARG A 66 -2.31 -2.49 -14.51
CA ARG A 66 -1.00 -2.88 -13.99
C ARG A 66 -0.03 -3.29 -15.11
N ALA A 67 -0.48 -4.07 -16.08
CA ALA A 67 0.32 -4.47 -17.24
C ALA A 67 0.72 -3.28 -18.11
N VAL A 68 -0.21 -2.35 -18.38
CA VAL A 68 0.04 -1.13 -19.14
C VAL A 68 1.06 -0.24 -18.42
N PHE A 69 0.91 -0.07 -17.10
CA PHE A 69 1.86 0.69 -16.29
C PHE A 69 3.29 0.14 -16.42
N GLY A 70 3.43 -1.18 -16.29
CA GLY A 70 4.72 -1.85 -16.42
C GLY A 70 5.35 -1.66 -17.81
N GLN A 71 4.54 -1.73 -18.85
CA GLN A 71 4.99 -1.52 -20.22
C GLN A 71 5.44 -0.10 -20.48
N LEU A 72 4.68 0.91 -20.05
CA LEU A 72 5.02 2.33 -20.24
C LEU A 72 6.35 2.70 -19.58
N LEU A 73 6.61 2.17 -18.39
CA LEU A 73 7.83 2.44 -17.64
C LEU A 73 8.95 1.42 -17.88
N ALA A 74 8.79 0.52 -18.85
CA ALA A 74 9.73 -0.57 -19.17
C ALA A 74 10.12 -1.42 -17.94
N ARG A 75 9.17 -1.65 -17.02
CA ARG A 75 9.37 -2.41 -15.80
C ARG A 75 8.91 -3.86 -15.97
N LYS A 76 9.82 -4.80 -15.74
CA LYS A 76 9.50 -6.25 -15.76
C LYS A 76 8.73 -6.70 -14.52
N ARG A 77 9.02 -6.08 -13.38
CA ARG A 77 8.35 -6.34 -12.10
C ARG A 77 7.72 -5.06 -11.60
N ILE A 78 6.46 -5.14 -11.23
CA ILE A 78 5.69 -4.07 -10.63
C ILE A 78 5.41 -4.45 -9.19
N ASN A 79 5.93 -3.66 -8.26
CA ASN A 79 5.70 -3.85 -6.83
C ASN A 79 4.32 -3.34 -6.43
N MET A 80 3.71 -4.02 -5.45
CA MET A 80 2.48 -3.58 -4.78
C MET A 80 2.77 -3.48 -3.28
N SER A 81 3.57 -2.51 -2.93
CA SER A 81 4.14 -2.37 -1.58
C SER A 81 3.10 -2.03 -0.51
N GLU A 82 1.94 -1.56 -0.92
CA GLU A 82 0.83 -1.22 -0.03
C GLU A 82 -0.39 -2.03 -0.46
N PRO A 83 -1.01 -2.79 0.45
CA PRO A 83 -2.20 -3.55 0.15
C PRO A 83 -3.30 -2.67 -0.42
N ILE A 84 -3.96 -3.13 -1.47
CA ILE A 84 -5.02 -2.41 -2.18
C ILE A 84 -6.28 -3.27 -2.15
N ASP A 85 -7.32 -2.75 -1.50
CA ASP A 85 -8.66 -3.30 -1.57
C ASP A 85 -9.54 -2.49 -2.54
N ILE A 86 -10.36 -3.16 -3.33
CA ILE A 86 -11.26 -2.53 -4.29
C ILE A 86 -12.69 -2.76 -3.83
N ILE A 87 -13.45 -1.67 -3.70
CA ILE A 87 -14.90 -1.71 -3.41
C ILE A 87 -15.63 -1.18 -4.64
N ALA A 88 -16.39 -2.04 -5.31
CA ALA A 88 -17.13 -1.67 -6.50
C ALA A 88 -18.65 -1.79 -6.26
N LEU A 89 -19.34 -0.65 -6.24
CA LEU A 89 -20.75 -0.58 -5.89
C LEU A 89 -21.63 -0.51 -7.14
N ARG A 90 -22.70 -1.29 -7.16
CA ARG A 90 -23.52 -1.57 -8.34
C ARG A 90 -24.24 -0.36 -8.92
N ASN A 91 -24.54 0.68 -8.07
CA ASN A 91 -25.36 1.83 -8.47
C ASN A 91 -25.09 3.08 -7.63
N ASP A 92 -25.70 4.19 -8.06
CA ASP A 92 -25.60 5.51 -7.39
C ASP A 92 -26.13 5.50 -5.96
N GLU A 93 -27.14 4.70 -5.64
CA GLU A 93 -27.74 4.64 -4.30
C GLU A 93 -26.73 4.10 -3.27
N GLU A 94 -26.11 2.96 -3.56
CA GLU A 94 -25.10 2.37 -2.68
C GLU A 94 -23.83 3.24 -2.63
N TYR A 95 -23.39 3.75 -3.78
CA TYR A 95 -22.20 4.59 -3.87
C TYR A 95 -22.35 5.91 -3.07
N SER A 96 -23.53 6.55 -3.10
CA SER A 96 -23.77 7.80 -2.38
C SER A 96 -23.62 7.69 -0.86
N LYS A 97 -23.75 6.48 -0.30
CA LYS A 97 -23.59 6.22 1.14
C LYS A 97 -22.15 6.32 1.63
N VAL A 98 -21.18 6.17 0.73
CA VAL A 98 -19.75 6.08 1.05
C VAL A 98 -18.91 7.17 0.41
N VAL A 99 -19.48 7.98 -0.47
CA VAL A 99 -18.75 9.03 -1.16
C VAL A 99 -18.33 10.14 -0.20
N PRO A 100 -17.11 10.68 -0.31
CA PRO A 100 -16.69 11.83 0.48
C PRO A 100 -17.62 13.03 0.29
N ASN A 101 -18.06 13.63 1.38
CA ASN A 101 -18.97 14.78 1.34
C ASN A 101 -18.19 16.05 1.01
N ARG A 102 -18.07 16.36 -0.28
CA ARG A 102 -17.45 17.60 -0.76
C ARG A 102 -18.54 18.62 -1.08
N GLN A 103 -18.77 19.56 -0.17
CA GLN A 103 -19.74 20.62 -0.37
C GLN A 103 -19.49 21.37 -1.69
N GLY A 104 -20.46 21.31 -2.62
CA GLY A 104 -20.45 22.08 -3.86
C GLY A 104 -19.60 21.55 -5.01
N GLN A 105 -18.98 20.39 -4.89
CA GLN A 105 -18.26 19.75 -5.99
C GLN A 105 -19.05 18.56 -6.55
N ASN A 106 -18.96 18.38 -7.87
CA ASN A 106 -19.44 17.14 -8.50
C ASN A 106 -18.69 15.97 -7.91
N VAL A 107 -19.42 15.01 -7.36
CA VAL A 107 -18.84 13.80 -6.80
C VAL A 107 -18.27 12.98 -7.94
N ALA A 108 -16.99 12.69 -7.90
CA ALA A 108 -16.37 11.77 -8.85
C ALA A 108 -17.04 10.40 -8.78
N ALA A 109 -17.24 9.73 -9.91
CA ALA A 109 -17.85 8.41 -9.99
C ALA A 109 -16.94 7.29 -9.48
N GLY A 110 -15.71 7.61 -9.12
CA GLY A 110 -14.72 6.76 -8.47
C GLY A 110 -13.72 7.62 -7.69
N PHE A 111 -13.16 7.09 -6.62
CA PHE A 111 -12.17 7.79 -5.81
C PHE A 111 -11.20 6.82 -5.14
N PHE A 112 -10.06 7.36 -4.75
CA PHE A 112 -9.02 6.66 -4.00
C PHE A 112 -9.00 7.14 -2.55
N ILE A 113 -8.81 6.21 -1.62
CA ILE A 113 -8.59 6.49 -0.19
C ILE A 113 -7.20 5.99 0.18
N PRO A 114 -6.25 6.89 0.44
CA PRO A 114 -4.99 6.47 1.04
C PRO A 114 -5.22 6.08 2.50
N GLY A 115 -4.67 4.95 2.91
CA GLY A 115 -4.72 4.48 4.29
C GLY A 115 -3.32 4.35 4.89
N GLU A 116 -3.24 4.37 6.21
CA GLU A 116 -1.99 4.10 6.93
C GLU A 116 -1.61 2.61 6.89
N ASP A 117 -2.58 1.75 6.65
CA ASP A 117 -2.48 0.29 6.65
C ASP A 117 -2.71 -0.31 5.27
N ARG A 118 -3.72 0.19 4.56
CA ARG A 118 -4.10 -0.24 3.22
C ARG A 118 -4.80 0.87 2.46
N ASN A 119 -4.73 0.78 1.16
CA ASN A 119 -5.36 1.70 0.24
C ASN A 119 -6.70 1.13 -0.28
N TYR A 120 -7.63 2.02 -0.64
CA TYR A 120 -8.89 1.61 -1.25
C TYR A 120 -9.13 2.35 -2.56
N PHE A 121 -9.57 1.60 -3.58
CA PHE A 121 -10.25 2.15 -4.73
C PHE A 121 -11.75 1.90 -4.61
N VAL A 122 -12.56 2.95 -4.73
CA VAL A 122 -14.02 2.85 -4.64
C VAL A 122 -14.63 3.27 -5.96
N LEU A 123 -15.45 2.41 -6.56
CA LEU A 123 -16.04 2.60 -7.89
C LEU A 123 -17.56 2.57 -7.84
N ASN A 124 -18.17 3.43 -8.68
CA ASN A 124 -19.56 3.34 -9.04
C ASN A 124 -19.71 2.64 -10.39
N LEU A 125 -20.22 1.41 -10.40
CA LEU A 125 -20.36 0.61 -11.62
C LEU A 125 -21.50 1.04 -12.55
N SER A 126 -22.31 2.03 -12.16
CA SER A 126 -23.30 2.65 -13.03
C SER A 126 -22.74 3.79 -13.89
N LYS A 127 -21.49 4.20 -13.66
CA LYS A 127 -20.84 5.34 -14.32
C LYS A 127 -19.54 4.92 -14.99
N GLU A 128 -19.46 5.11 -16.29
CA GLU A 128 -18.23 4.83 -17.05
C GLU A 128 -17.11 5.83 -16.72
N GLU A 129 -17.43 7.05 -16.35
CA GLU A 129 -16.47 8.09 -15.95
C GLU A 129 -15.66 7.72 -14.70
N SER A 130 -16.11 6.74 -13.91
CA SER A 130 -15.36 6.26 -12.73
C SER A 130 -13.93 5.84 -13.08
N TRP A 131 -13.74 5.24 -14.24
CA TRP A 131 -12.46 4.68 -14.65
C TRP A 131 -11.38 5.72 -14.91
N ARG A 132 -11.74 6.92 -15.32
CA ARG A 132 -10.77 7.97 -15.55
C ARG A 132 -10.09 8.40 -14.25
N ALA A 133 -10.87 8.71 -13.22
CA ALA A 133 -10.36 9.08 -11.91
C ALA A 133 -9.53 7.94 -11.30
N ILE A 134 -10.05 6.71 -11.36
CA ILE A 134 -9.35 5.51 -10.87
C ILE A 134 -8.04 5.28 -11.59
N SER A 135 -7.98 5.39 -12.93
CA SER A 135 -6.75 5.20 -13.69
C SER A 135 -5.70 6.25 -13.33
N ARG A 136 -6.11 7.50 -13.13
CA ARG A 136 -5.24 8.58 -12.69
C ARG A 136 -4.63 8.29 -11.32
N ASP A 137 -5.46 7.97 -10.33
CA ASP A 137 -5.00 7.70 -8.97
C ASP A 137 -4.16 6.40 -8.92
N PHE A 138 -4.54 5.39 -9.70
CA PHE A 138 -3.76 4.17 -9.87
C PHE A 138 -2.33 4.47 -10.34
N ALA A 139 -2.17 5.32 -11.36
CA ALA A 139 -0.85 5.69 -11.86
C ALA A 139 0.01 6.35 -10.78
N LEU A 140 -0.55 7.26 -9.96
CA LEU A 140 0.16 7.90 -8.85
C LEU A 140 0.58 6.90 -7.77
N VAL A 141 -0.33 6.01 -7.35
CA VAL A 141 -0.03 4.96 -6.36
C VAL A 141 1.11 4.07 -6.84
N PHE A 142 1.05 3.64 -8.09
CA PHE A 142 2.08 2.75 -8.64
C PHE A 142 3.41 3.45 -8.91
N LEU A 143 3.41 4.74 -9.25
CA LEU A 143 4.64 5.55 -9.30
C LEU A 143 5.33 5.58 -7.92
N ASN A 144 4.57 5.72 -6.84
CA ASN A 144 5.13 5.76 -5.49
C ASN A 144 5.88 4.49 -5.11
N CYS A 145 5.37 3.33 -5.52
CA CYS A 145 5.97 2.03 -5.20
C CYS A 145 7.07 1.62 -6.18
N ASN A 146 7.06 2.14 -7.41
CA ASN A 146 7.88 1.60 -8.48
C ASN A 146 8.85 2.58 -9.13
N TYR A 147 8.77 3.87 -8.83
CA TYR A 147 9.59 4.87 -9.47
C TYR A 147 10.30 5.74 -8.41
N PRO A 148 11.57 6.14 -8.64
CA PRO A 148 12.25 7.05 -7.73
C PRO A 148 11.52 8.40 -7.69
N THR A 149 11.92 9.25 -6.76
CA THR A 149 11.39 10.61 -6.66
C THR A 149 11.56 11.39 -7.95
N THR A 150 10.53 12.10 -8.32
CA THR A 150 10.43 12.93 -9.51
C THR A 150 9.89 14.31 -9.14
N GLN A 151 9.71 15.17 -10.11
CA GLN A 151 9.07 16.47 -9.90
C GLN A 151 7.56 16.38 -10.18
N PRO A 152 6.74 17.27 -9.59
CA PRO A 152 5.29 17.23 -9.73
C PRO A 152 4.78 17.21 -11.19
N TRP A 153 5.42 17.96 -12.09
CA TRP A 153 5.04 17.95 -13.50
C TRP A 153 5.12 16.57 -14.15
N PHE A 154 6.08 15.75 -13.71
CA PHE A 154 6.22 14.38 -14.24
C PHE A 154 5.11 13.46 -13.69
N ASP A 155 4.89 13.47 -12.38
CA ASP A 155 3.91 12.63 -11.73
C ASP A 155 2.48 12.94 -12.22
N GLU A 156 2.13 14.21 -12.22
CA GLU A 156 0.82 14.68 -12.68
C GLU A 156 0.65 14.49 -14.20
N GLY A 157 1.69 14.79 -14.99
CA GLY A 157 1.67 14.56 -16.42
C GLY A 157 1.50 13.09 -16.79
N PHE A 158 2.17 12.18 -16.06
CA PHE A 158 2.01 10.75 -16.24
C PHE A 158 0.61 10.27 -15.81
N ALA A 159 0.10 10.78 -14.69
CA ALA A 159 -1.23 10.45 -14.19
C ALA A 159 -2.32 10.90 -15.17
N GLU A 160 -2.23 12.12 -15.71
CA GLU A 160 -3.17 12.63 -16.71
C GLU A 160 -3.06 11.85 -18.04
N TYR A 161 -1.86 11.51 -18.48
CA TYR A 161 -1.66 10.66 -19.65
C TYR A 161 -2.31 9.27 -19.44
N PHE A 162 -2.08 8.66 -18.27
CA PHE A 162 -2.62 7.35 -17.92
C PHE A 162 -4.14 7.37 -17.69
N SER A 163 -4.69 8.49 -17.27
CA SER A 163 -6.14 8.65 -17.01
C SER A 163 -6.99 8.39 -18.26
N SER A 164 -6.42 8.61 -19.44
CA SER A 164 -7.07 8.40 -20.74
C SER A 164 -7.13 6.95 -21.19
N LEU A 165 -6.57 6.00 -20.40
CA LEU A 165 -6.49 4.59 -20.74
C LEU A 165 -7.88 3.97 -20.99
N ARG A 166 -8.03 3.39 -22.17
CA ARG A 166 -9.22 2.66 -22.61
C ARG A 166 -8.83 1.31 -23.19
N PHE A 167 -9.71 0.33 -23.03
CA PHE A 167 -9.54 -0.98 -23.63
C PHE A 167 -10.62 -1.15 -24.70
N GLU A 168 -10.18 -1.19 -25.96
CA GLU A 168 -11.06 -1.37 -27.12
C GLU A 168 -10.68 -2.66 -27.84
N ASN A 169 -11.65 -3.59 -27.96
CA ASN A 169 -11.45 -4.89 -28.59
C ASN A 169 -10.23 -5.66 -28.02
N THR A 170 -9.13 -5.69 -28.77
CA THR A 170 -7.91 -6.41 -28.40
C THR A 170 -6.72 -5.49 -28.10
N GLN A 171 -6.94 -4.19 -27.97
CA GLN A 171 -5.87 -3.21 -27.79
C GLN A 171 -6.18 -2.24 -26.66
N ALA A 172 -5.15 -1.89 -25.88
CA ALA A 172 -5.20 -0.74 -25.01
C ALA A 172 -4.90 0.51 -25.81
N GLN A 173 -5.64 1.57 -25.57
CA GLN A 173 -5.40 2.91 -26.13
C GLN A 173 -5.15 3.90 -25.00
N ILE A 174 -4.17 4.76 -25.16
CA ILE A 174 -3.73 5.71 -24.14
C ILE A 174 -3.22 7.00 -24.76
N GLY A 175 -3.24 8.10 -24.01
CA GLY A 175 -2.68 9.39 -24.41
C GLY A 175 -3.70 10.35 -25.03
N ALA A 176 -4.99 9.97 -25.11
CA ALA A 176 -6.04 10.90 -25.57
C ALA A 176 -6.13 12.14 -24.65
N ASP A 177 -6.64 13.23 -25.21
CA ASP A 177 -6.93 14.47 -24.44
C ASP A 177 -7.89 14.16 -23.29
N PRO A 178 -7.50 14.30 -22.03
CA PRO A 178 -8.32 13.86 -20.91
C PRO A 178 -9.48 14.81 -20.58
N ASP A 179 -9.30 16.15 -20.69
CA ASP A 179 -10.25 17.16 -20.20
C ASP A 179 -10.30 18.41 -21.08
N SER A 180 -10.31 18.24 -22.38
CA SER A 180 -10.25 19.38 -23.32
C SER A 180 -9.00 20.25 -23.09
N PHE A 181 -7.90 19.62 -22.66
CA PHE A 181 -6.62 20.32 -22.50
C PHE A 181 -6.13 20.90 -23.82
N THR A 182 -6.47 20.27 -24.93
CA THR A 182 -6.16 20.78 -26.28
C THR A 182 -6.77 22.17 -26.51
N GLU A 183 -8.01 22.41 -26.08
CA GLU A 183 -8.64 23.72 -26.18
C GLU A 183 -7.93 24.75 -25.30
N LEU A 184 -7.61 24.40 -24.07
CA LEU A 184 -6.89 25.27 -23.13
C LEU A 184 -5.51 25.63 -23.66
N LEU A 185 -4.73 24.67 -24.15
CA LEU A 185 -3.39 24.87 -24.69
C LEU A 185 -3.36 25.69 -26.00
N ASN A 186 -4.42 25.65 -26.78
CA ASN A 186 -4.58 26.49 -27.97
C ASN A 186 -4.90 27.97 -27.65
N THR A 187 -5.56 28.22 -26.52
CA THR A 187 -6.11 29.55 -26.20
C THR A 187 -5.33 30.30 -25.13
N THR A 188 -4.44 29.61 -24.40
CA THR A 188 -3.71 30.19 -23.26
C THR A 188 -2.22 30.26 -23.53
N ALA A 189 -1.56 31.30 -23.01
CA ALA A 189 -0.11 31.39 -23.05
C ALA A 189 0.54 30.34 -22.12
N TRP A 190 1.46 29.56 -22.65
CA TRP A 190 2.15 28.52 -21.92
C TRP A 190 3.15 29.05 -20.91
N LEU A 191 3.34 28.32 -19.82
CA LEU A 191 4.42 28.56 -18.85
C LEU A 191 5.78 28.34 -19.49
N ALA A 192 6.80 29.05 -19.01
CA ALA A 192 8.16 28.72 -19.40
C ALA A 192 8.55 27.33 -18.80
N ILE A 193 9.29 26.52 -19.55
CA ILE A 193 9.72 25.19 -19.09
C ILE A 193 10.38 25.21 -17.70
N PRO A 194 11.30 26.15 -17.39
CA PRO A 194 11.85 26.22 -16.03
C PRO A 194 10.80 26.51 -14.95
N GLU A 195 9.78 27.29 -15.26
CA GLU A 195 8.67 27.58 -14.37
C GLU A 195 7.79 26.35 -14.16
N LEU A 196 7.38 25.67 -15.24
CA LEU A 196 6.60 24.44 -15.19
C LEU A 196 7.30 23.37 -14.33
N PHE A 197 8.61 23.17 -14.56
CA PHE A 197 9.38 22.12 -13.92
C PHE A 197 9.73 22.44 -12.46
N ALA A 198 9.82 23.71 -12.09
CA ALA A 198 10.06 24.17 -10.71
C ALA A 198 8.77 24.30 -9.90
N THR A 199 7.59 24.27 -10.55
CA THR A 199 6.31 24.47 -9.87
C THR A 199 6.05 23.28 -8.92
N ALA A 200 5.88 23.56 -7.63
CA ALA A 200 5.30 22.61 -6.70
C ALA A 200 3.83 22.37 -7.10
N THR A 201 3.31 21.18 -6.84
CA THR A 201 1.89 20.88 -7.08
C THR A 201 1.05 21.99 -6.45
N PRO A 202 0.16 22.68 -7.20
CA PRO A 202 -0.56 23.81 -6.66
C PRO A 202 -1.66 23.33 -5.69
N ALA A 203 -1.29 22.98 -4.47
CA ALA A 203 -2.23 22.68 -3.43
C ALA A 203 -3.02 23.95 -3.07
N GLY A 204 -4.34 23.93 -3.31
CA GLY A 204 -5.23 25.01 -2.92
C GLY A 204 -5.27 26.25 -3.83
N GLN A 205 -4.66 26.23 -5.00
CA GLN A 205 -4.86 27.26 -6.02
C GLN A 205 -6.01 26.84 -6.95
N GLU A 206 -7.19 27.32 -6.69
CA GLU A 206 -8.30 27.23 -7.64
C GLU A 206 -8.10 28.25 -8.77
N GLY A 207 -8.21 27.82 -10.03
CA GLY A 207 -8.18 28.72 -11.19
C GLY A 207 -7.50 28.18 -12.43
N SER A 208 -7.50 28.99 -13.49
CA SER A 208 -6.99 28.64 -14.82
C SER A 208 -5.52 28.24 -14.85
N ARG A 209 -4.68 28.81 -13.96
CA ARG A 209 -3.26 28.46 -13.87
C ARG A 209 -3.02 27.04 -13.32
N HIS A 210 -3.85 26.59 -12.40
CA HIS A 210 -3.83 25.22 -11.90
C HIS A 210 -4.16 24.23 -13.03
N THR A 211 -5.23 24.47 -13.77
CA THR A 211 -5.60 23.62 -14.91
C THR A 211 -4.53 23.61 -16.00
N LEU A 212 -3.88 24.78 -16.26
CA LEU A 212 -2.80 24.91 -17.23
C LEU A 212 -1.58 24.07 -16.85
N PHE A 213 -1.22 24.01 -15.56
CA PHE A 213 -0.13 23.16 -15.09
C PHE A 213 -0.37 21.68 -15.45
N TYR A 214 -1.58 21.17 -15.25
CA TYR A 214 -1.90 19.78 -15.61
C TYR A 214 -1.90 19.57 -17.12
N ALA A 215 -2.47 20.49 -17.87
CA ALA A 215 -2.49 20.41 -19.33
C ALA A 215 -1.10 20.41 -19.95
N GLU A 216 -0.21 21.30 -19.47
CA GLU A 216 1.17 21.34 -19.95
C GLU A 216 1.99 20.13 -19.47
N SER A 217 1.80 19.68 -18.23
CA SER A 217 2.44 18.46 -17.72
C SER A 217 2.03 17.23 -18.55
N TRP A 218 0.74 17.12 -18.90
CA TRP A 218 0.22 16.05 -19.75
C TRP A 218 0.87 16.05 -21.14
N ILE A 219 0.95 17.20 -21.83
CA ILE A 219 1.51 17.25 -23.19
C ILE A 219 3.03 17.06 -23.20
N VAL A 220 3.75 17.51 -22.16
CA VAL A 220 5.16 17.19 -21.97
C VAL A 220 5.35 15.69 -21.82
N MET A 221 4.55 15.04 -20.98
CA MET A 221 4.61 13.58 -20.81
C MET A 221 4.28 12.84 -22.10
N HIS A 222 3.25 13.29 -22.83
CA HIS A 222 2.89 12.75 -24.12
C HIS A 222 4.05 12.83 -25.14
N TYR A 223 4.75 13.97 -25.17
CA TYR A 223 5.94 14.15 -25.98
C TYR A 223 7.06 13.19 -25.57
N LEU A 224 7.38 13.10 -24.27
CA LEU A 224 8.47 12.26 -23.77
C LEU A 224 8.23 10.76 -24.06
N LEU A 225 7.01 10.29 -23.86
CA LEU A 225 6.63 8.90 -24.14
C LEU A 225 6.66 8.60 -25.63
N SER A 226 6.08 9.48 -26.47
CA SER A 226 6.02 9.28 -27.93
C SER A 226 7.42 9.31 -28.57
N GLN A 227 8.37 10.03 -28.01
CA GLN A 227 9.74 10.13 -28.47
C GLN A 227 10.73 9.19 -27.76
N ASN A 228 10.23 8.26 -26.91
CA ASN A 228 11.04 7.34 -26.10
C ASN A 228 12.12 8.06 -25.25
N LYS A 229 11.80 9.22 -24.66
CA LYS A 229 12.74 10.06 -23.90
C LYS A 229 12.73 9.84 -22.40
N LEU A 230 12.14 8.76 -21.91
CA LEU A 230 12.16 8.43 -20.48
C LEU A 230 13.57 8.16 -19.93
N PRO A 231 14.52 7.53 -20.69
CA PRO A 231 15.90 7.39 -20.20
C PRO A 231 16.60 8.73 -19.99
N GLU A 232 16.42 9.70 -20.91
CA GLU A 232 16.94 11.05 -20.79
C GLU A 232 16.27 11.79 -19.62
N THR A 233 14.97 11.56 -19.41
CA THR A 233 14.24 12.10 -18.26
C THR A 233 14.78 11.57 -16.94
N GLY A 234 15.14 10.29 -16.87
CA GLY A 234 15.86 9.73 -15.73
C GLY A 234 17.21 10.42 -15.47
N THR A 235 17.96 10.72 -16.53
CA THR A 235 19.21 11.49 -16.44
C THR A 235 18.94 12.93 -15.95
N TYR A 236 17.87 13.57 -16.44
CA TYR A 236 17.45 14.89 -15.98
C TYR A 236 17.20 14.91 -14.47
N PHE A 237 16.47 13.95 -13.93
CA PHE A 237 16.23 13.87 -12.49
C PHE A 237 17.51 13.64 -11.67
N ASP A 238 18.43 12.80 -12.16
CA ASP A 238 19.73 12.62 -11.49
C ASP A 238 20.52 13.94 -11.41
N LEU A 239 20.53 14.71 -12.49
CA LEU A 239 21.22 16.01 -12.56
C LEU A 239 20.61 17.06 -11.60
N ILE A 240 19.28 17.09 -11.48
CA ILE A 240 18.58 17.99 -10.55
C ILE A 240 18.80 17.56 -9.09
N GLU A 241 18.54 16.30 -8.77
CA GLU A 241 18.42 15.84 -7.39
C GLU A 241 19.78 15.52 -6.74
N ASN A 242 20.72 14.97 -7.50
CA ASN A 242 22.02 14.54 -6.98
C ASN A 242 23.15 15.53 -7.29
N GLN A 243 23.07 16.24 -8.41
CA GLN A 243 24.10 17.20 -8.81
C GLN A 243 23.68 18.65 -8.60
N HIS A 244 22.43 18.88 -8.19
CA HIS A 244 21.86 20.22 -7.88
C HIS A 244 22.04 21.24 -9.01
N LEU A 245 21.93 20.77 -10.26
CA LEU A 245 21.99 21.65 -11.42
C LEU A 245 20.70 22.44 -11.59
N SER A 246 20.79 23.59 -12.27
CA SER A 246 19.60 24.32 -12.68
C SER A 246 18.79 23.52 -13.72
N VAL A 247 17.49 23.83 -13.84
CA VAL A 247 16.61 23.19 -14.84
C VAL A 247 17.19 23.35 -16.25
N GLU A 248 17.73 24.52 -16.56
CA GLU A 248 18.36 24.83 -17.85
C GLU A 248 19.55 23.93 -18.15
N GLU A 249 20.46 23.80 -17.18
CA GLU A 249 21.67 22.99 -17.34
C GLU A 249 21.33 21.50 -17.40
N ALA A 250 20.35 21.05 -16.60
CA ALA A 250 19.90 19.67 -16.59
C ALA A 250 19.23 19.29 -17.92
N ILE A 251 18.37 20.14 -18.48
CA ILE A 251 17.76 19.91 -19.80
C ILE A 251 18.83 19.86 -20.88
N GLN A 252 19.78 20.80 -20.86
CA GLN A 252 20.86 20.82 -21.85
C GLN A 252 21.72 19.56 -21.81
N LYS A 253 22.02 19.05 -20.62
CA LYS A 253 22.83 17.82 -20.45
C LYS A 253 22.05 16.54 -20.73
N ALA A 254 20.80 16.48 -20.31
CA ALA A 254 19.99 15.27 -20.45
C ALA A 254 19.44 15.07 -21.85
N TYR A 255 18.88 16.12 -22.44
CA TYR A 255 18.22 16.06 -23.75
C TYR A 255 19.05 16.61 -24.91
N GLY A 256 20.21 17.24 -24.63
CA GLY A 256 21.08 17.84 -25.68
C GLY A 256 20.52 19.07 -26.31
N MET A 257 19.55 19.76 -25.70
CA MET A 257 18.88 20.95 -26.24
C MET A 257 18.66 22.00 -25.16
N SER A 258 18.58 23.28 -25.56
CA SER A 258 18.21 24.34 -24.63
C SER A 258 16.75 24.24 -24.20
N THR A 259 16.38 24.87 -23.08
CA THR A 259 14.98 24.93 -22.61
C THR A 259 14.04 25.51 -23.66
N LYS A 260 14.50 26.46 -24.47
CA LYS A 260 13.73 27.01 -25.58
C LYS A 260 13.47 25.98 -26.68
N GLN A 261 14.52 25.26 -27.10
CA GLN A 261 14.38 24.18 -28.10
C GLN A 261 13.48 23.04 -27.58
N PHE A 262 13.57 22.71 -26.29
CA PHE A 262 12.69 21.73 -25.66
C PHE A 262 11.24 22.21 -25.69
N ALA A 263 10.98 23.47 -25.32
CA ALA A 263 9.64 24.05 -25.37
C ALA A 263 9.06 24.08 -26.80
N GLU A 264 9.89 24.42 -27.80
CA GLU A 264 9.49 24.38 -29.21
C GLU A 264 9.14 22.96 -29.66
N ALA A 265 9.98 21.98 -29.32
CA ALA A 265 9.72 20.57 -29.64
C ALA A 265 8.41 20.02 -29.02
N VAL A 266 8.11 20.42 -27.78
CA VAL A 266 6.83 20.06 -27.15
C VAL A 266 5.65 20.75 -27.84
N LYS A 267 5.79 22.04 -28.23
CA LYS A 267 4.73 22.76 -28.95
C LYS A 267 4.49 22.19 -30.35
N ASP A 268 5.54 21.86 -31.08
CA ASP A 268 5.43 21.22 -32.40
C ASP A 268 4.73 19.87 -32.30
N HIS A 269 5.09 19.12 -31.27
CA HIS A 269 4.40 17.87 -30.96
C HIS A 269 2.92 18.09 -30.66
N PHE A 270 2.59 19.07 -29.82
CA PHE A 270 1.21 19.46 -29.54
C PHE A 270 0.42 19.85 -30.78
N HIS A 271 1.00 20.69 -31.67
CA HIS A 271 0.34 21.08 -32.92
C HIS A 271 0.08 19.88 -33.83
N THR A 272 1.01 18.92 -33.90
CA THR A 272 0.84 17.69 -34.65
C THR A 272 -0.28 16.83 -34.07
N PHE A 273 -0.31 16.71 -32.74
CA PHE A 273 -1.36 16.01 -32.00
C PHE A 273 -2.75 16.64 -32.23
N ALA A 274 -2.85 17.97 -32.08
CA ALA A 274 -4.12 18.70 -32.22
C ALA A 274 -4.68 18.64 -33.65
N GLN A 275 -3.83 18.56 -34.70
CA GLN A 275 -4.22 18.41 -36.10
C GLN A 275 -4.67 17.00 -36.46
N GLY A 276 -4.24 15.99 -35.71
CA GLY A 276 -4.55 14.56 -35.98
C GLY A 276 -6.02 14.17 -35.70
N GLY A 277 -6.85 15.11 -35.22
CA GLY A 277 -8.25 14.85 -34.83
C GLY A 277 -8.36 14.03 -33.54
N SER A 278 -9.57 13.67 -33.13
CA SER A 278 -9.91 13.01 -31.85
C SER A 278 -9.24 11.66 -31.55
N ALA A 279 -8.31 11.23 -32.39
CA ALA A 279 -7.61 9.94 -32.29
C ALA A 279 -6.25 10.01 -31.59
N GLY A 280 -5.99 11.03 -30.78
CA GLY A 280 -4.70 11.19 -30.08
C GLY A 280 -4.27 10.00 -29.17
N ALA A 281 -5.13 8.98 -29.05
CA ALA A 281 -4.79 7.75 -28.38
C ALA A 281 -3.85 6.89 -29.21
N SER A 282 -2.74 6.48 -28.64
CA SER A 282 -1.80 5.54 -29.24
C SER A 282 -2.14 4.10 -28.84
N PRO A 283 -2.20 3.15 -29.80
CA PRO A 283 -2.35 1.75 -29.46
C PRO A 283 -1.09 1.23 -28.75
N LEU A 284 -1.28 0.51 -27.65
CA LEU A 284 -0.21 -0.21 -26.95
C LEU A 284 -0.19 -1.65 -27.42
N PRO A 285 0.81 -2.08 -28.21
CA PRO A 285 0.92 -3.48 -28.63
C PRO A 285 1.28 -4.36 -27.42
N GLY A 286 0.69 -5.56 -27.36
CA GLY A 286 1.06 -6.57 -26.37
C GLY A 286 0.26 -6.57 -25.05
N VAL A 287 -0.64 -5.60 -24.84
CA VAL A 287 -1.64 -5.70 -23.78
C VAL A 287 -2.91 -6.27 -24.39
N THR A 288 -3.13 -7.55 -24.22
CA THR A 288 -4.34 -8.22 -24.70
C THR A 288 -5.45 -8.04 -23.68
N PRO A 289 -6.54 -7.32 -23.99
CA PRO A 289 -7.74 -7.40 -23.17
C PRO A 289 -8.27 -8.82 -23.29
N GLY A 290 -8.30 -9.58 -22.21
CA GLY A 290 -8.95 -10.87 -22.19
C GLY A 290 -8.08 -12.12 -22.12
N GLU A 291 -6.77 -12.05 -21.81
CA GLU A 291 -6.15 -13.21 -21.17
C GLU A 291 -7.02 -13.55 -19.95
N GLN A 292 -7.46 -14.81 -19.90
CA GLN A 292 -8.27 -15.29 -18.78
C GLN A 292 -7.43 -15.11 -17.50
N ILE A 293 -7.59 -13.96 -16.87
CA ILE A 293 -6.99 -13.67 -15.59
C ILE A 293 -7.63 -14.67 -14.64
N GLY A 294 -6.84 -15.62 -14.17
CA GLY A 294 -7.30 -16.60 -13.20
C GLY A 294 -7.87 -15.86 -12.01
N SER A 295 -9.18 -15.80 -11.92
CA SER A 295 -9.87 -15.17 -10.79
C SER A 295 -10.75 -16.19 -10.10
N SER A 296 -10.81 -16.11 -8.78
CA SER A 296 -11.68 -16.94 -7.95
C SER A 296 -12.79 -16.09 -7.35
N ASN A 297 -14.00 -16.64 -7.33
CA ASN A 297 -15.15 -16.00 -6.70
C ASN A 297 -15.45 -16.64 -5.37
N GLN A 298 -15.80 -15.81 -4.41
CA GLN A 298 -16.34 -16.24 -3.12
C GLN A 298 -17.62 -15.43 -2.84
N GLU A 299 -18.72 -16.12 -2.64
CA GLU A 299 -19.91 -15.47 -2.10
C GLU A 299 -19.66 -15.06 -0.66
N LEU A 300 -20.02 -13.84 -0.32
CA LEU A 300 -19.90 -13.31 1.02
C LEU A 300 -21.28 -13.24 1.69
N PRO A 301 -21.38 -13.58 2.98
CA PRO A 301 -22.56 -13.25 3.75
C PRO A 301 -22.88 -11.75 3.65
N PRO A 302 -24.15 -11.34 3.52
CA PRO A 302 -24.50 -9.91 3.40
C PRO A 302 -23.95 -9.04 4.53
N ALA A 303 -23.86 -9.58 5.75
CA ALA A 303 -23.27 -8.89 6.89
C ALA A 303 -21.76 -8.66 6.71
N GLU A 304 -21.02 -9.62 6.14
CA GLU A 304 -19.59 -9.45 5.88
C GLU A 304 -19.34 -8.39 4.80
N GLY A 305 -20.13 -8.39 3.72
CA GLY A 305 -20.02 -7.35 2.68
C GLY A 305 -20.25 -5.95 3.24
N LYS A 306 -21.29 -5.77 4.06
CA LYS A 306 -21.56 -4.49 4.76
C LYS A 306 -20.43 -4.12 5.72
N ALA A 307 -19.90 -5.07 6.49
CA ALA A 307 -18.79 -4.83 7.40
C ALA A 307 -17.53 -4.38 6.67
N LEU A 308 -17.23 -4.93 5.48
CA LEU A 308 -16.10 -4.50 4.63
C LEU A 308 -16.28 -3.06 4.13
N VAL A 309 -17.49 -2.65 3.75
CA VAL A 309 -17.78 -1.27 3.38
C VAL A 309 -17.66 -0.34 4.58
N ALA A 310 -18.16 -0.73 5.74
CA ALA A 310 -18.01 0.04 6.98
C ALA A 310 -16.52 0.14 7.39
N GLU A 311 -15.76 -0.95 7.30
CA GLU A 311 -14.30 -0.95 7.56
C GLU A 311 -13.57 0.04 6.65
N MET A 312 -13.90 0.10 5.36
CA MET A 312 -13.38 1.11 4.44
C MET A 312 -13.79 2.52 4.87
N SER A 313 -15.06 2.73 5.23
CA SER A 313 -15.61 4.03 5.61
C SER A 313 -14.99 4.62 6.88
N LEU A 314 -14.39 3.80 7.74
CA LEU A 314 -13.59 4.27 8.89
C LEU A 314 -12.42 5.19 8.47
N ARG A 315 -11.89 5.05 7.24
CA ARG A 315 -10.78 5.86 6.72
C ARG A 315 -11.25 7.22 6.19
N LEU A 316 -12.56 7.41 6.06
CA LEU A 316 -13.17 8.68 5.67
C LEU A 316 -13.59 9.46 6.93
N PRO A 317 -12.97 10.61 7.23
CA PRO A 317 -13.25 11.35 8.45
C PRO A 317 -14.72 11.64 8.68
N GLU A 318 -15.46 12.00 7.60
CA GLU A 318 -16.88 12.34 7.61
C GLU A 318 -17.82 11.15 7.81
N HIS A 319 -17.37 9.92 7.51
CA HIS A 319 -18.16 8.69 7.66
C HIS A 319 -17.73 7.85 8.87
N ARG A 320 -16.61 8.18 9.51
CA ARG A 320 -15.98 7.36 10.58
C ARG A 320 -16.91 7.04 11.73
N ASP A 321 -17.59 8.04 12.28
CA ASP A 321 -18.46 7.84 13.45
C ASP A 321 -19.66 6.96 13.10
N GLN A 322 -20.23 7.13 11.90
CA GLN A 322 -21.31 6.29 11.41
C GLN A 322 -20.83 4.85 11.18
N ALA A 323 -19.65 4.67 10.61
CA ALA A 323 -19.07 3.36 10.37
C ALA A 323 -18.78 2.61 11.69
N VAL A 324 -18.30 3.32 12.72
CA VAL A 324 -18.13 2.73 14.08
C VAL A 324 -19.48 2.26 14.62
N GLN A 325 -20.53 3.09 14.58
CA GLN A 325 -21.86 2.71 15.06
C GLN A 325 -22.43 1.51 14.29
N GLU A 326 -22.21 1.46 12.97
CA GLU A 326 -22.65 0.33 12.14
C GLU A 326 -21.94 -0.96 12.57
N LEU A 327 -20.61 -0.95 12.73
CA LEU A 327 -19.85 -2.11 13.20
C LEU A 327 -20.24 -2.51 14.63
N GLU A 328 -20.41 -1.56 15.55
CA GLU A 328 -20.87 -1.82 16.93
C GLU A 328 -22.25 -2.51 16.93
N SER A 329 -23.16 -2.07 16.04
CA SER A 329 -24.48 -2.68 15.92
C SER A 329 -24.45 -4.16 15.51
N MET A 330 -23.38 -4.60 14.84
CA MET A 330 -23.18 -5.97 14.38
C MET A 330 -22.59 -6.87 15.46
N THR A 331 -21.98 -6.30 16.52
CA THR A 331 -21.31 -7.08 17.57
C THR A 331 -22.28 -7.94 18.37
N GLY A 332 -21.84 -9.16 18.72
CA GLY A 332 -22.62 -10.09 19.54
C GLY A 332 -23.87 -10.66 18.86
N GLN A 333 -24.13 -10.32 17.61
CA GLN A 333 -25.25 -10.86 16.85
C GLN A 333 -24.85 -12.16 16.15
N PRO A 334 -25.50 -13.30 16.42
CA PRO A 334 -25.19 -14.56 15.76
C PRO A 334 -25.28 -14.43 14.22
N LYS A 335 -24.27 -14.93 13.51
CA LYS A 335 -24.14 -14.89 12.04
C LYS A 335 -23.87 -13.50 11.42
N ILE A 336 -23.84 -12.45 12.21
CA ILE A 336 -23.57 -11.07 11.76
C ILE A 336 -22.20 -10.64 12.25
N ASP A 337 -21.91 -10.86 13.52
CA ASP A 337 -20.58 -10.64 14.09
C ASP A 337 -19.54 -11.55 13.44
N ASN A 338 -18.44 -10.99 13.02
CA ASN A 338 -17.39 -11.69 12.28
C ASN A 338 -16.03 -10.99 12.43
N VAL A 339 -14.98 -11.58 11.86
CA VAL A 339 -13.62 -11.05 11.94
C VAL A 339 -13.48 -9.63 11.39
N VAL A 340 -14.22 -9.28 10.34
CA VAL A 340 -14.16 -7.94 9.72
C VAL A 340 -14.70 -6.88 10.67
N VAL A 341 -15.83 -7.17 11.33
CA VAL A 341 -16.43 -6.29 12.36
C VAL A 341 -15.40 -5.99 13.46
N ARG A 342 -14.79 -7.05 13.98
CA ARG A 342 -13.87 -6.96 15.12
C ARG A 342 -12.58 -6.23 14.77
N ARG A 343 -11.98 -6.52 13.62
CA ARG A 343 -10.76 -5.82 13.18
C ARG A 343 -11.02 -4.35 12.81
N GLY A 344 -12.21 -4.05 12.26
CA GLY A 344 -12.63 -2.67 11.99
C GLY A 344 -12.75 -1.84 13.27
N LEU A 345 -13.42 -2.38 14.31
CA LEU A 345 -13.51 -1.73 15.62
C LEU A 345 -12.13 -1.59 16.28
N ALA A 346 -11.29 -2.62 16.20
CA ALA A 346 -9.91 -2.55 16.69
C ALA A 346 -9.13 -1.41 16.03
N TRP A 347 -9.24 -1.27 14.69
CA TRP A 347 -8.60 -0.14 13.99
C TRP A 347 -9.13 1.21 14.49
N ALA A 348 -10.44 1.35 14.71
CA ALA A 348 -11.02 2.57 15.26
C ALA A 348 -10.47 2.90 16.67
N HIS A 349 -10.32 1.89 17.54
CA HIS A 349 -9.71 2.04 18.87
C HIS A 349 -8.22 2.42 18.77
N ILE A 350 -7.46 1.84 17.82
CA ILE A 350 -6.06 2.22 17.57
C ILE A 350 -5.95 3.71 17.23
N GLN A 351 -6.84 4.23 16.37
CA GLN A 351 -6.85 5.65 15.98
C GLN A 351 -7.16 6.57 17.18
N LYS A 352 -7.96 6.10 18.15
CA LYS A 352 -8.26 6.82 19.39
C LYS A 352 -7.18 6.60 20.48
N LYS A 353 -6.16 5.77 20.24
CA LYS A 353 -5.13 5.35 21.21
C LYS A 353 -5.70 4.55 22.40
N GLU A 354 -6.80 3.88 22.20
CA GLU A 354 -7.48 2.99 23.16
C GLU A 354 -6.96 1.56 22.97
N PHE A 355 -5.67 1.35 23.29
CA PHE A 355 -4.93 0.15 22.92
C PHE A 355 -5.46 -1.13 23.57
N GLU A 356 -5.90 -1.07 24.81
CA GLU A 356 -6.50 -2.21 25.53
C GLU A 356 -7.79 -2.67 24.86
N SER A 357 -8.67 -1.72 24.48
CA SER A 357 -9.91 -2.02 23.77
C SER A 357 -9.61 -2.59 22.37
N ALA A 358 -8.58 -2.07 21.70
CA ALA A 358 -8.17 -2.62 20.40
C ALA A 358 -7.74 -4.09 20.53
N VAL A 359 -6.92 -4.44 21.53
CA VAL A 359 -6.49 -5.84 21.78
C VAL A 359 -7.68 -6.73 22.12
N GLU A 360 -8.65 -6.24 22.89
CA GLU A 360 -9.87 -7.00 23.21
C GLU A 360 -10.65 -7.35 21.94
N GLU A 361 -10.87 -6.39 21.04
CA GLU A 361 -11.57 -6.63 19.77
C GLU A 361 -10.78 -7.56 18.83
N LEU A 362 -9.44 -7.45 18.78
CA LEU A 362 -8.59 -8.35 18.00
C LEU A 362 -8.64 -9.79 18.53
N ASN A 363 -8.65 -9.98 19.85
CA ASN A 363 -8.79 -11.30 20.46
C ASN A 363 -10.17 -11.93 20.14
N LYS A 364 -11.25 -11.15 20.21
CA LYS A 364 -12.58 -11.61 19.77
C LYS A 364 -12.58 -11.94 18.26
N GLY A 365 -11.90 -11.15 17.44
CA GLY A 365 -11.73 -11.43 16.01
C GLY A 365 -11.03 -12.76 15.74
N ALA A 366 -10.03 -13.10 16.54
CA ALA A 366 -9.29 -14.35 16.43
C ALA A 366 -10.15 -15.60 16.75
N GLU A 367 -11.25 -15.47 17.52
CA GLU A 367 -12.21 -16.55 17.72
C GLU A 367 -12.94 -16.93 16.43
N PHE A 368 -13.17 -15.96 15.53
CA PHE A 368 -13.81 -16.20 14.22
C PHE A 368 -12.83 -16.70 13.17
N ASN A 369 -11.66 -16.06 13.07
CA ASN A 369 -10.62 -16.44 12.10
C ASN A 369 -9.22 -16.12 12.65
N PRO A 370 -8.57 -17.05 13.35
CA PRO A 370 -7.24 -16.84 13.93
C PRO A 370 -6.12 -16.71 12.88
N LYS A 371 -6.43 -16.89 11.58
CA LYS A 371 -5.46 -16.77 10.48
C LYS A 371 -5.65 -15.51 9.65
N ASP A 372 -6.56 -14.62 10.04
CA ASP A 372 -6.73 -13.34 9.33
C ASP A 372 -5.46 -12.52 9.47
N PRO A 373 -4.75 -12.19 8.38
CA PRO A 373 -3.47 -11.51 8.45
C PRO A 373 -3.59 -10.10 9.03
N TRP A 374 -4.75 -9.47 8.92
CA TRP A 374 -4.99 -8.14 9.46
C TRP A 374 -5.07 -8.12 10.97
N LEU A 375 -5.53 -9.22 11.61
CA LEU A 375 -5.47 -9.33 13.08
C LEU A 375 -4.02 -9.30 13.56
N HIS A 376 -3.15 -10.07 12.91
CA HIS A 376 -1.72 -10.11 13.22
C HIS A 376 -1.05 -8.75 12.97
N TYR A 377 -1.38 -8.10 11.85
CA TYR A 377 -0.88 -6.77 11.56
C TYR A 377 -1.28 -5.75 12.64
N TYR A 378 -2.57 -5.72 13.02
CA TYR A 378 -3.04 -4.77 14.03
C TYR A 378 -2.54 -5.09 15.45
N LEU A 379 -2.34 -6.36 15.81
CA LEU A 379 -1.68 -6.73 17.07
C LEU A 379 -0.25 -6.16 17.14
N ALA A 380 0.52 -6.33 16.06
CA ALA A 380 1.86 -5.75 15.98
C ALA A 380 1.82 -4.20 16.02
N LEU A 381 0.88 -3.58 15.30
CA LEU A 381 0.71 -2.13 15.27
C LEU A 381 0.34 -1.55 16.63
N VAL A 382 -0.56 -2.21 17.38
CA VAL A 382 -0.94 -1.81 18.75
C VAL A 382 0.28 -1.82 19.67
N GLN A 383 1.08 -2.89 19.64
CA GLN A 383 2.27 -2.99 20.49
C GLN A 383 3.28 -1.88 20.19
N LEU A 384 3.53 -1.60 18.90
CA LEU A 384 4.41 -0.51 18.49
C LEU A 384 3.88 0.85 18.95
N ARG A 385 2.60 1.16 18.71
CA ARG A 385 2.02 2.46 19.07
C ARG A 385 1.89 2.66 20.56
N ALA A 386 1.61 1.61 21.33
CA ALA A 386 1.59 1.66 22.79
C ALA A 386 2.98 1.98 23.35
N ALA A 387 4.03 1.33 22.83
CA ALA A 387 5.42 1.63 23.20
C ALA A 387 5.80 3.07 22.87
N GLN A 388 5.50 3.54 21.66
CA GLN A 388 5.75 4.92 21.23
C GLN A 388 5.02 5.95 22.10
N SER A 389 3.77 5.67 22.48
CA SER A 389 2.97 6.60 23.30
C SER A 389 3.49 6.74 24.73
N THR A 390 4.11 5.69 25.26
CA THR A 390 4.65 5.65 26.64
C THR A 390 6.15 5.91 26.70
N GLY A 391 6.85 5.92 25.58
CA GLY A 391 8.32 6.00 25.51
C GLY A 391 9.02 4.79 26.16
N ARG A 392 8.34 3.63 26.21
CA ARG A 392 8.87 2.38 26.76
C ARG A 392 9.25 1.42 25.65
N SER A 393 10.07 0.44 26.00
CA SER A 393 10.35 -0.69 25.11
C SER A 393 9.09 -1.49 24.76
N ILE A 394 9.07 -2.12 23.60
CA ILE A 394 7.93 -2.89 23.12
C ILE A 394 7.74 -4.11 24.01
N GLU A 395 6.59 -4.18 24.69
CA GLU A 395 6.22 -5.37 25.46
C GLU A 395 5.80 -6.50 24.52
N GLY A 396 6.28 -7.71 24.77
CA GLY A 396 5.95 -8.87 23.91
C GLY A 396 6.62 -8.86 22.54
N LEU A 397 7.78 -8.23 22.40
CA LEU A 397 8.54 -8.12 21.15
C LEU A 397 8.64 -9.43 20.33
N PRO A 398 8.87 -10.62 20.91
CA PRO A 398 8.88 -11.87 20.16
C PRO A 398 7.52 -12.20 19.51
N ASN A 399 6.41 -11.89 20.20
CA ASN A 399 5.08 -12.11 19.65
C ASN A 399 4.80 -11.15 18.49
N MET A 400 5.16 -9.87 18.65
CA MET A 400 5.07 -8.88 17.58
C MET A 400 5.84 -9.32 16.33
N MET A 401 7.07 -9.80 16.49
CA MET A 401 7.89 -10.28 15.37
C MET A 401 7.25 -11.51 14.71
N GLN A 402 6.68 -12.43 15.50
CA GLN A 402 5.96 -13.58 14.97
C GLN A 402 4.71 -13.15 14.17
N ASP A 403 3.91 -12.23 14.68
CA ASP A 403 2.75 -11.68 14.00
C ASP A 403 3.16 -11.04 12.66
N LEU A 404 4.24 -10.25 12.67
CA LEU A 404 4.76 -9.63 11.44
C LEU A 404 5.28 -10.65 10.43
N HIS A 405 5.87 -11.76 10.87
CA HIS A 405 6.24 -12.84 9.95
C HIS A 405 5.03 -13.51 9.31
N LEU A 406 3.95 -13.76 10.07
CA LEU A 406 2.71 -14.29 9.51
C LEU A 406 2.09 -13.33 8.47
N VAL A 407 2.17 -12.03 8.71
CA VAL A 407 1.73 -11.01 7.74
C VAL A 407 2.59 -11.06 6.47
N LEU A 408 3.92 -11.13 6.61
CA LEU A 408 4.85 -11.15 5.47
C LEU A 408 4.86 -12.50 4.73
N ASP A 409 4.45 -13.59 5.35
CA ASP A 409 4.19 -14.87 4.68
C ASP A 409 2.94 -14.79 3.80
N TRP A 410 1.93 -13.99 4.21
CA TRP A 410 0.74 -13.72 3.42
C TRP A 410 1.00 -12.71 2.29
N ASP A 411 1.65 -11.58 2.60
CA ASP A 411 2.03 -10.56 1.62
C ASP A 411 3.50 -10.15 1.83
N PRO A 412 4.42 -10.75 1.05
CA PRO A 412 5.86 -10.46 1.14
C PRO A 412 6.25 -9.03 0.74
N GLU A 413 5.38 -8.30 0.05
CA GLU A 413 5.61 -6.93 -0.38
C GLU A 413 5.00 -5.89 0.57
N PHE A 414 4.30 -6.30 1.62
CA PHE A 414 3.67 -5.39 2.58
C PHE A 414 4.71 -4.54 3.32
N VAL A 415 4.93 -3.34 2.80
CA VAL A 415 6.04 -2.47 3.21
C VAL A 415 5.95 -2.02 4.66
N GLN A 416 4.73 -1.71 5.16
CA GLN A 416 4.54 -1.25 6.53
C GLN A 416 4.87 -2.37 7.54
N ALA A 417 4.44 -3.60 7.27
CA ALA A 417 4.77 -4.75 8.11
C ALA A 417 6.27 -5.03 8.14
N ARG A 418 6.94 -4.90 6.99
CA ARG A 418 8.39 -5.07 6.88
C ARG A 418 9.15 -3.96 7.60
N GLY A 419 8.71 -2.70 7.51
CA GLY A 419 9.26 -1.58 8.25
C GLY A 419 9.12 -1.77 9.76
N MET A 420 7.93 -2.18 10.23
CA MET A 420 7.72 -2.52 11.64
C MET A 420 8.63 -3.68 12.10
N LEU A 421 8.81 -4.71 11.26
CA LEU A 421 9.72 -5.81 11.56
C LEU A 421 11.17 -5.33 11.71
N ALA A 422 11.62 -4.43 10.84
CA ALA A 422 12.97 -3.84 10.93
C ALA A 422 13.16 -3.10 12.27
N MET A 423 12.18 -2.30 12.69
CA MET A 423 12.26 -1.58 13.97
C MET A 423 12.16 -2.53 15.17
N ALA A 424 11.33 -3.57 15.09
CA ALA A 424 11.27 -4.62 16.11
C ALA A 424 12.59 -5.40 16.23
N GLN A 425 13.23 -5.72 15.12
CA GLN A 425 14.57 -6.32 15.09
C GLN A 425 15.63 -5.41 15.71
N LEU A 426 15.57 -4.09 15.42
CA LEU A 426 16.45 -3.10 16.02
C LEU A 426 16.30 -3.05 17.54
N GLU A 427 15.06 -3.00 18.04
CA GLU A 427 14.74 -3.00 19.47
C GLU A 427 15.26 -4.28 20.16
N GLY A 428 15.20 -5.42 19.47
CA GLY A 428 15.78 -6.69 19.92
C GLY A 428 17.31 -6.77 19.82
N GLY A 429 18.00 -5.73 19.36
CA GLY A 429 19.46 -5.67 19.21
C GLY A 429 20.00 -6.34 17.94
N GLY A 430 19.13 -6.78 17.03
CA GLY A 430 19.50 -7.42 15.76
C GLY A 430 19.78 -6.39 14.64
N VAL A 431 20.83 -5.58 14.77
CA VAL A 431 21.13 -4.44 13.87
C VAL A 431 21.27 -4.88 12.40
N HIS A 432 21.92 -6.00 12.12
CA HIS A 432 22.09 -6.48 10.75
C HIS A 432 20.75 -6.91 10.13
N ALA A 433 19.94 -7.67 10.87
CA ALA A 433 18.62 -8.08 10.43
C ALA A 433 17.69 -6.87 10.20
N ALA A 434 17.74 -5.89 11.10
CA ALA A 434 17.02 -4.62 10.96
C ALA A 434 17.45 -3.86 9.70
N MET A 435 18.74 -3.82 9.41
CA MET A 435 19.30 -3.16 8.23
C MET A 435 18.82 -3.84 6.94
N ASP A 436 18.83 -5.17 6.89
CA ASP A 436 18.40 -5.92 5.70
C ASP A 436 16.88 -5.78 5.47
N SER A 437 16.07 -5.87 6.54
CA SER A 437 14.65 -5.62 6.47
C SER A 437 14.33 -4.19 6.03
N MET A 438 15.04 -3.18 6.55
CA MET A 438 14.83 -1.78 6.19
C MET A 438 15.30 -1.47 4.76
N ARG A 439 16.38 -2.07 4.28
CA ARG A 439 16.79 -1.97 2.87
C ARG A 439 15.73 -2.50 1.94
N ALA A 440 15.15 -3.67 2.25
CA ALA A 440 14.06 -4.23 1.47
C ALA A 440 12.81 -3.32 1.50
N THR A 441 12.51 -2.72 2.67
CA THR A 441 11.42 -1.73 2.83
C THR A 441 11.61 -0.52 1.92
N ILE A 442 12.82 0.06 1.91
CA ILE A 442 13.15 1.23 1.07
C ILE A 442 13.08 0.88 -0.43
N LEU A 443 13.47 -0.34 -0.83
CA LEU A 443 13.34 -0.77 -2.23
C LEU A 443 11.88 -0.93 -2.67
N LEU A 444 10.99 -1.34 -1.76
CA LEU A 444 9.56 -1.45 -2.02
C LEU A 444 8.84 -0.10 -1.98
N SER A 445 9.32 0.86 -1.21
CA SER A 445 8.73 2.19 -1.09
C SER A 445 9.81 3.29 -1.20
N PRO A 446 10.36 3.50 -2.41
CA PRO A 446 11.54 4.35 -2.62
C PRO A 446 11.29 5.83 -2.36
N ARG A 447 10.05 6.27 -2.32
CA ARG A 447 9.65 7.66 -2.09
C ARG A 447 9.34 8.00 -0.63
N ASN A 448 9.19 7.00 0.24
CA ASN A 448 8.84 7.23 1.64
C ASN A 448 10.08 7.54 2.48
N GLN A 449 10.26 8.82 2.82
CA GLN A 449 11.41 9.30 3.57
C GLN A 449 11.41 8.86 5.04
N SER A 450 10.26 8.45 5.60
CA SER A 450 10.22 7.95 6.98
C SER A 450 11.10 6.72 7.14
N TYR A 451 11.12 5.82 6.14
CA TYR A 451 12.00 4.63 6.17
C TYR A 451 13.48 4.98 6.06
N LEU A 452 13.82 6.10 5.41
CA LEU A 452 15.19 6.61 5.40
C LEU A 452 15.57 7.18 6.78
N LEU A 453 14.62 7.82 7.45
CA LEU A 453 14.82 8.30 8.82
C LEU A 453 15.01 7.12 9.80
N ASP A 454 14.22 6.06 9.66
CA ASP A 454 14.37 4.83 10.44
C ASP A 454 15.71 4.14 10.15
N MET A 455 16.15 4.10 8.88
CA MET A 455 17.48 3.57 8.51
C MET A 455 18.61 4.37 9.17
N SER A 456 18.45 5.69 9.37
CA SER A 456 19.46 6.47 10.11
C SER A 456 19.59 6.02 11.56
N GLN A 457 18.49 5.64 12.21
CA GLN A 457 18.50 5.09 13.56
C GLN A 457 19.20 3.73 13.61
N ILE A 458 18.97 2.87 12.60
CA ILE A 458 19.65 1.58 12.47
C ILE A 458 21.17 1.78 12.28
N TYR A 459 21.57 2.75 11.44
CA TYR A 459 23.00 3.09 11.28
C TYR A 459 23.63 3.61 12.57
N MET A 460 22.90 4.44 13.34
CA MET A 460 23.39 4.93 14.65
C MET A 460 23.57 3.78 15.64
N ALA A 461 22.61 2.87 15.73
CA ALA A 461 22.69 1.69 16.59
C ALA A 461 23.86 0.77 16.19
N GLY A 462 24.11 0.60 14.89
CA GLY A 462 25.26 -0.12 14.33
C GLY A 462 26.56 0.66 14.38
N LYS A 463 26.59 1.86 14.98
CA LYS A 463 27.75 2.75 15.07
C LYS A 463 28.34 3.15 13.72
N ASN A 464 27.55 3.06 12.65
CA ASN A 464 27.93 3.56 11.34
C ASN A 464 27.61 5.07 11.24
N TRP A 465 28.39 5.88 11.97
CA TRP A 465 28.16 7.30 12.14
C TRP A 465 28.24 8.09 10.83
N GLU A 466 29.10 7.66 9.91
CA GLU A 466 29.28 8.32 8.62
C GLU A 466 28.01 8.19 7.76
N ALA A 467 27.50 6.96 7.62
CA ALA A 467 26.27 6.71 6.86
C ALA A 467 25.06 7.39 7.51
N ALA A 468 24.96 7.37 8.86
CA ALA A 468 23.89 8.06 9.58
C ALA A 468 23.92 9.58 9.33
N THR A 469 25.12 10.20 9.45
CA THR A 469 25.28 11.65 9.22
C THR A 469 24.92 12.02 7.78
N ALA A 470 25.46 11.30 6.79
CA ALA A 470 25.18 11.58 5.38
C ALA A 470 23.68 11.48 5.05
N LEU A 471 23.00 10.48 5.61
CA LEU A 471 21.57 10.30 5.40
C LEU A 471 20.73 11.40 6.07
N LEU A 472 21.07 11.77 7.30
CA LEU A 472 20.37 12.83 8.05
C LEU A 472 20.60 14.22 7.44
N GLU A 473 21.82 14.56 6.98
CA GLU A 473 22.09 15.83 6.28
C GLU A 473 21.25 15.95 5.02
N ARG A 474 21.06 14.85 4.30
CA ARG A 474 20.18 14.81 3.14
C ARG A 474 18.71 15.01 3.55
N LEU A 475 18.22 14.33 4.60
CA LEU A 475 16.84 14.43 5.06
C LEU A 475 16.50 15.79 5.67
N LYS A 476 17.47 16.51 6.21
CA LYS A 476 17.33 17.87 6.72
C LYS A 476 16.83 18.85 5.65
N THR A 477 17.11 18.59 4.38
CA THR A 477 16.62 19.38 3.23
C THR A 477 15.28 18.89 2.66
N SER A 478 14.61 17.97 3.35
CA SER A 478 13.31 17.44 2.93
C SER A 478 12.26 18.53 2.78
N THR A 479 11.40 18.38 1.79
CA THR A 479 10.19 19.22 1.63
C THR A 479 9.12 18.88 2.67
N ASP A 480 9.20 17.71 3.33
CA ASP A 480 8.37 17.37 4.47
C ASP A 480 8.94 18.01 5.75
N PRO A 481 8.22 18.97 6.36
CA PRO A 481 8.71 19.67 7.55
C PRO A 481 8.96 18.75 8.76
N GLN A 482 8.20 17.65 8.86
CA GLN A 482 8.36 16.69 9.98
C GLN A 482 9.64 15.87 9.80
N ILE A 483 9.90 15.40 8.59
CA ILE A 483 11.13 14.68 8.27
C ILE A 483 12.34 15.59 8.44
N ALA A 484 12.30 16.82 7.89
CA ALA A 484 13.39 17.79 8.02
C ALA A 484 13.70 18.12 9.48
N LYS A 485 12.66 18.32 10.32
CA LYS A 485 12.80 18.58 11.75
C LYS A 485 13.41 17.37 12.48
N SER A 486 12.86 16.18 12.27
CA SER A 486 13.36 14.96 12.93
C SER A 486 14.81 14.65 12.53
N ALA A 487 15.18 14.87 11.28
CA ALA A 487 16.57 14.72 10.83
C ALA A 487 17.50 15.73 11.50
N SER A 488 17.08 16.99 11.64
CA SER A 488 17.85 18.03 12.30
C SER A 488 18.07 17.72 13.78
N GLU A 489 17.01 17.29 14.49
CA GLU A 489 17.08 16.90 15.91
C GLU A 489 18.02 15.71 16.13
N GLN A 490 17.97 14.70 15.25
CA GLN A 490 18.88 13.55 15.32
C GLN A 490 20.34 13.95 15.04
N LEU A 491 20.60 14.86 14.08
CA LEU A 491 21.94 15.38 13.81
C LEU A 491 22.52 16.13 15.00
N GLU A 492 21.71 16.98 15.66
CA GLU A 492 22.13 17.72 16.87
C GLU A 492 22.46 16.76 18.02
N GLY A 493 21.71 15.68 18.17
CA GLY A 493 21.94 14.66 19.22
C GLY A 493 23.11 13.72 18.94
N LEU A 494 23.52 13.55 17.67
CA LEU A 494 24.47 12.56 17.23
C LEU A 494 25.87 12.66 17.90
N PRO A 495 26.49 13.86 18.14
CA PRO A 495 27.75 13.96 18.84
C PRO A 495 27.69 13.45 20.29
N MET A 496 26.56 13.70 20.98
CA MET A 496 26.33 13.21 22.35
C MET A 496 26.14 11.70 22.37
N LEU A 497 25.34 11.17 21.44
CA LEU A 497 25.15 9.74 21.27
C LEU A 497 26.47 9.02 20.98
N LYS A 498 27.28 9.57 20.07
CA LYS A 498 28.61 9.03 19.73
C LYS A 498 29.58 9.03 20.90
N LYS A 499 29.54 10.06 21.75
CA LYS A 499 30.47 10.24 22.87
C LYS A 499 30.06 9.49 24.13
N TYR A 500 28.76 9.48 24.45
CA TYR A 500 28.24 9.00 25.72
C TYR A 500 27.28 7.80 25.61
N GLY A 501 26.87 7.41 24.40
CA GLY A 501 25.92 6.32 24.18
C GLY A 501 24.47 6.65 24.54
N VAL A 502 24.17 7.93 24.81
CA VAL A 502 22.83 8.41 25.16
C VAL A 502 22.47 9.65 24.35
N LEU A 503 21.23 9.73 23.89
CA LEU A 503 20.67 10.95 23.31
C LEU A 503 20.38 11.94 24.45
N PRO A 504 20.55 13.25 24.23
CA PRO A 504 20.03 14.25 25.16
C PRO A 504 18.52 14.02 25.30
N GLN A 505 18.04 13.73 26.50
CA GLN A 505 16.60 13.79 26.74
C GLN A 505 16.16 15.22 26.41
N ALA A 506 15.21 15.35 25.48
CA ALA A 506 14.51 16.60 25.25
C ALA A 506 13.98 17.06 26.61
N GLY A 507 14.57 18.14 27.11
CA GLY A 507 14.26 18.65 28.44
C GLY A 507 12.75 18.81 28.55
N THR A 508 12.19 18.30 29.63
CA THR A 508 10.87 18.67 30.10
C THR A 508 10.88 20.19 30.30
N ALA A 509 10.55 20.91 29.23
CA ALA A 509 10.27 22.33 29.32
C ALA A 509 9.05 22.46 30.26
N SER A 510 9.31 23.00 31.44
CA SER A 510 8.33 23.37 32.45
C SER A 510 7.08 23.93 31.78
N ALA A 511 5.96 23.29 32.07
CA ALA A 511 4.64 23.81 31.78
C ALA A 511 4.47 25.19 32.40
N SER A 512 4.64 26.23 31.60
CA SER A 512 4.13 27.55 31.90
C SER A 512 2.70 27.61 31.35
N THR A 513 1.78 27.61 32.29
CA THR A 513 0.37 27.96 32.11
C THR A 513 0.19 29.15 31.18
N SER A 514 -0.51 28.96 30.07
CA SER A 514 -1.27 30.01 29.43
C SER A 514 -2.55 29.43 28.85
N THR A 515 -3.63 29.98 29.31
CA THR A 515 -5.05 29.80 29.07
C THR A 515 -5.39 29.81 27.55
N PRO A 516 -6.36 29.03 27.08
CA PRO A 516 -6.71 28.99 25.67
C PRO A 516 -7.58 30.18 25.30
N ALA A 517 -7.15 30.93 24.31
CA ALA A 517 -8.03 31.84 23.58
C ALA A 517 -8.62 31.11 22.39
N SER A 518 -9.93 30.97 22.42
CA SER A 518 -10.75 30.53 21.31
C SER A 518 -10.60 31.44 20.09
N SER A 519 -10.24 30.87 18.95
CA SER A 519 -10.54 31.49 17.66
C SER A 519 -10.83 30.41 16.63
N SER A 520 -12.03 30.52 16.15
CA SER A 520 -12.74 29.89 15.05
C SER A 520 -11.87 29.50 13.84
N SER A 521 -12.06 28.26 13.41
CA SER A 521 -11.65 27.68 12.12
C SER A 521 -12.28 28.41 10.94
N PRO A 522 -11.63 28.35 9.78
CA PRO A 522 -12.32 27.91 8.61
C PRO A 522 -11.68 26.64 8.05
N SER A 523 -12.46 25.58 8.06
CA SER A 523 -12.23 24.36 7.33
C SER A 523 -12.29 24.63 5.83
N THR A 524 -11.15 24.52 5.18
CA THR A 524 -11.10 24.24 3.74
C THR A 524 -10.42 22.89 3.58
N SER A 525 -11.25 21.86 3.46
CA SER A 525 -10.80 20.56 3.05
C SER A 525 -10.58 20.57 1.54
N SER A 526 -9.36 20.75 1.13
CA SER A 526 -8.88 20.28 -0.14
C SER A 526 -8.37 18.87 0.11
N ALA A 527 -8.92 17.87 -0.55
CA ALA A 527 -8.27 16.58 -0.64
C ALA A 527 -7.00 16.81 -1.46
N ALA A 528 -5.92 16.99 -0.75
CA ALA A 528 -4.62 16.84 -1.37
C ALA A 528 -4.43 15.35 -1.67
N PRO A 529 -3.98 14.99 -2.86
CA PRO A 529 -3.25 13.75 -3.01
C PRO A 529 -2.13 13.81 -1.99
N SER A 530 -1.91 12.70 -1.31
CA SER A 530 -0.86 12.54 -0.32
C SER A 530 0.41 13.21 -0.80
N SER A 531 0.92 14.16 -0.04
CA SER A 531 2.17 14.83 -0.31
C SER A 531 3.28 13.78 -0.34
N ILE A 532 3.70 13.44 -1.54
CA ILE A 532 4.79 12.54 -1.79
C ILE A 532 6.06 13.28 -1.45
N SER A 533 6.68 12.92 -0.37
CA SER A 533 7.97 13.46 0.04
C SER A 533 9.10 12.89 -0.80
N LYS A 534 9.97 13.73 -1.26
CA LYS A 534 11.03 13.48 -2.24
C LYS A 534 12.33 13.00 -1.61
N THR A 535 13.01 12.01 -2.15
CA THR A 535 14.47 11.98 -2.18
C THR A 535 15.14 11.07 -3.20
N PRO A 536 16.39 11.39 -3.58
CA PRO A 536 17.05 10.90 -4.75
C PRO A 536 17.79 9.58 -4.62
N ALA A 537 17.93 8.90 -5.74
CA ALA A 537 18.69 7.67 -5.86
C ALA A 537 20.18 7.95 -6.08
N THR A 538 21.02 7.19 -5.42
CA THR A 538 22.46 7.19 -5.65
C THR A 538 22.83 6.20 -6.74
N THR A 539 23.54 6.70 -7.72
CA THR A 539 24.07 5.98 -8.86
C THR A 539 25.21 5.05 -8.41
N GLN A 540 25.15 3.79 -8.75
CA GLN A 540 26.39 2.99 -8.88
C GLN A 540 26.69 2.75 -10.34
N ALA A 541 27.85 3.23 -10.74
CA ALA A 541 28.42 3.06 -12.06
C ALA A 541 29.21 1.76 -12.16
N LYS A 542 29.05 1.11 -13.31
CA LYS A 542 29.97 0.26 -14.07
C LYS A 542 30.40 -1.11 -13.55
N ALA A 543 29.97 -2.10 -14.32
CA ALA A 543 30.91 -2.97 -15.06
C ALA A 543 30.19 -3.53 -16.29
N GLN A 544 30.67 -3.20 -17.47
CA GLN A 544 30.35 -3.91 -18.70
C GLN A 544 31.13 -5.22 -18.73
N PRO A 545 30.54 -6.30 -19.21
CA PRO A 545 31.28 -7.35 -19.92
C PRO A 545 30.96 -7.28 -21.40
N GLN A 546 32.05 -7.38 -22.15
CA GLN A 546 32.08 -7.53 -23.59
C GLN A 546 31.36 -8.79 -24.07
N ASN A 547 30.68 -8.62 -25.18
CA ASN A 547 30.01 -9.65 -25.95
C ASN A 547 31.04 -10.38 -26.83
N PRO A 548 30.97 -11.68 -27.01
CA PRO A 548 31.39 -12.34 -28.23
C PRO A 548 30.21 -12.89 -29.03
N GLN A 549 30.33 -12.71 -30.31
CA GLN A 549 29.42 -13.11 -31.39
C GLN A 549 29.31 -14.63 -31.55
N PRO A 550 28.27 -15.12 -32.25
CA PRO A 550 27.87 -16.53 -32.24
C PRO A 550 28.53 -17.34 -33.34
N GLU A 551 28.88 -18.55 -33.01
CA GLU A 551 29.03 -19.65 -33.95
C GLU A 551 27.87 -20.63 -33.82
N ASN A 552 27.28 -20.99 -34.95
CA ASN A 552 26.28 -22.01 -35.07
C ASN A 552 26.98 -23.37 -35.30
N PRO A 553 26.57 -24.44 -34.69
CA PRO A 553 26.41 -25.68 -35.41
C PRO A 553 25.26 -26.60 -34.98
N GLN A 554 24.70 -27.21 -35.99
CA GLN A 554 24.21 -28.59 -36.13
C GLN A 554 23.30 -29.20 -35.04
N ALA A 555 22.17 -29.64 -35.54
CA ALA A 555 21.18 -30.49 -34.92
C ALA A 555 21.77 -31.81 -34.41
N ASP A 556 21.38 -32.17 -33.20
CA ASP A 556 21.27 -33.56 -32.75
C ASP A 556 20.03 -33.69 -31.87
N GLU A 557 19.26 -34.72 -32.18
CA GLU A 557 18.03 -35.10 -31.48
C GLU A 557 18.32 -35.46 -30.04
N VAL A 558 17.67 -34.80 -29.09
CA VAL A 558 17.63 -35.21 -27.70
C VAL A 558 16.18 -35.31 -27.21
N SER A 559 15.89 -36.50 -26.72
CA SER A 559 14.66 -36.95 -26.09
C SER A 559 14.04 -35.93 -25.13
N VAL A 560 12.72 -35.78 -25.24
CA VAL A 560 11.89 -34.96 -24.34
C VAL A 560 11.79 -35.63 -22.98
N ASP A 561 12.56 -35.13 -22.00
CA ASP A 561 12.32 -35.39 -20.60
C ASP A 561 11.28 -34.41 -20.08
N HIS A 562 10.26 -34.95 -19.43
CA HIS A 562 9.24 -34.17 -18.75
C HIS A 562 9.89 -33.33 -17.62
N PRO A 563 9.57 -32.04 -17.45
CA PRO A 563 10.03 -31.28 -16.31
C PRO A 563 9.39 -31.83 -15.04
N GLU A 564 10.23 -32.24 -14.09
CA GLU A 564 9.82 -32.56 -12.73
C GLU A 564 9.08 -31.36 -12.13
N GLN A 565 7.89 -31.60 -11.59
CA GLN A 565 7.16 -30.62 -10.82
C GLN A 565 8.00 -30.16 -9.63
N PRO A 566 8.10 -28.86 -9.34
CA PRO A 566 8.78 -28.38 -8.15
C PRO A 566 8.13 -29.00 -6.91
N PRO A 567 8.92 -29.40 -5.88
CA PRO A 567 8.39 -29.97 -4.67
C PRO A 567 7.37 -29.04 -4.03
N ALA A 568 6.26 -29.58 -3.58
CA ALA A 568 5.22 -28.82 -2.88
C ALA A 568 5.85 -28.09 -1.69
N PRO A 569 5.44 -26.83 -1.39
CA PRO A 569 5.97 -26.09 -0.26
C PRO A 569 5.72 -26.86 1.04
N PRO A 570 6.69 -26.85 1.97
CA PRO A 570 6.57 -27.58 3.24
C PRO A 570 5.34 -27.08 4.00
N GLN A 571 4.52 -28.00 4.49
CA GLN A 571 3.35 -27.65 5.29
C GLN A 571 3.81 -26.93 6.56
N PRO A 572 3.12 -25.85 7.00
CA PRO A 572 3.49 -25.13 8.21
C PRO A 572 3.40 -26.05 9.43
N ASP A 573 4.43 -26.00 10.27
CA ASP A 573 4.51 -26.78 11.48
C ASP A 573 3.47 -26.29 12.51
N LYS A 574 2.50 -27.14 12.83
CA LYS A 574 1.36 -26.84 13.72
C LYS A 574 1.64 -27.12 15.21
N ARG A 575 2.85 -27.54 15.57
CA ARG A 575 3.19 -27.81 16.97
C ARG A 575 3.23 -26.50 17.77
N PRO A 576 2.71 -26.49 19.03
CA PRO A 576 2.72 -25.29 19.85
C PRO A 576 4.14 -24.86 20.19
N ILE A 577 4.38 -23.55 20.19
CA ILE A 577 5.64 -22.95 20.61
C ILE A 577 5.72 -23.00 22.13
N GLN A 578 6.86 -23.44 22.66
CA GLN A 578 7.20 -23.49 24.07
C GLN A 578 8.36 -22.55 24.37
N PHE A 579 8.43 -22.05 25.58
CA PHE A 579 9.45 -21.13 26.05
C PHE A 579 10.34 -21.79 27.11
N LEU A 580 11.66 -21.57 27.02
CA LEU A 580 12.62 -21.98 28.04
C LEU A 580 13.66 -20.87 28.29
N LYS A 581 13.79 -20.45 29.53
CA LYS A 581 14.85 -19.55 29.99
C LYS A 581 15.94 -20.34 30.67
N GLY A 582 17.22 -20.08 30.33
CA GLY A 582 18.33 -20.86 30.86
C GLY A 582 19.70 -20.34 30.45
N LYS A 583 20.67 -21.27 30.44
CA LYS A 583 22.05 -20.98 29.95
C LYS A 583 22.41 -21.95 28.83
N ILE A 584 23.18 -21.44 27.87
CA ILE A 584 23.73 -22.24 26.78
C ILE A 584 24.84 -23.15 27.33
N VAL A 585 24.64 -24.43 27.25
CA VAL A 585 25.64 -25.46 27.66
C VAL A 585 26.65 -25.71 26.53
N SER A 586 26.12 -25.89 25.33
CA SER A 586 26.95 -26.11 24.12
C SER A 586 26.15 -25.77 22.86
N ILE A 587 26.86 -25.45 21.81
CA ILE A 587 26.34 -25.30 20.46
C ILE A 587 27.16 -26.20 19.55
N ASP A 588 26.47 -27.01 18.76
CA ASP A 588 27.10 -27.84 17.74
C ASP A 588 26.72 -27.29 16.35
N CYS A 589 27.70 -26.74 15.65
CA CYS A 589 27.56 -26.17 14.30
C CYS A 589 28.33 -27.02 13.26
N SER A 590 28.66 -28.26 13.55
CA SER A 590 29.45 -29.12 12.68
C SER A 590 28.83 -29.40 11.31
N HIS A 591 27.51 -29.16 11.18
CA HIS A 591 26.74 -29.39 9.96
C HIS A 591 26.08 -28.09 9.44
N ALA A 592 26.87 -27.04 9.27
CA ALA A 592 26.37 -25.77 8.75
C ALA A 592 25.57 -25.94 7.43
N PRO A 593 24.41 -25.28 7.24
CA PRO A 593 23.84 -24.23 8.06
C PRO A 593 22.96 -24.72 9.23
N SER A 594 22.88 -26.01 9.53
CA SER A 594 22.16 -26.53 10.69
C SER A 594 23.00 -26.42 11.98
N ALA A 595 22.30 -26.25 13.12
CA ALA A 595 22.95 -26.23 14.42
C ALA A 595 22.06 -26.90 15.49
N ILE A 596 22.71 -27.38 16.57
CA ILE A 596 22.05 -27.92 17.76
C ILE A 596 22.47 -27.09 18.97
N LEU A 597 21.53 -26.39 19.57
CA LEU A 597 21.68 -25.57 20.76
C LEU A 597 21.26 -26.39 22.00
N THR A 598 22.20 -26.62 22.93
CA THR A 598 21.90 -27.28 24.21
C THR A 598 21.68 -26.20 25.28
N VAL A 599 20.47 -26.10 25.80
CA VAL A 599 20.08 -25.10 26.82
C VAL A 599 19.71 -25.80 28.12
N SER A 600 20.26 -25.31 29.24
CA SER A 600 19.93 -25.77 30.59
C SER A 600 19.05 -24.71 31.27
N GLY A 601 17.77 -25.05 31.53
CA GLY A 601 16.80 -24.21 32.24
C GLY A 601 16.24 -24.94 33.47
N GLY A 602 16.65 -24.55 34.67
CA GLY A 602 16.27 -25.23 35.90
C GLY A 602 16.69 -26.70 35.94
N ALA A 603 15.72 -27.60 36.10
CA ALA A 603 15.97 -29.05 36.12
C ALA A 603 16.01 -29.71 34.70
N LYS A 604 15.77 -28.94 33.64
CA LYS A 604 15.69 -29.45 32.26
C LYS A 604 16.92 -29.05 31.46
N VAL A 605 17.42 -29.98 30.67
CA VAL A 605 18.41 -29.70 29.62
C VAL A 605 17.82 -30.16 28.30
N LEU A 606 17.68 -29.24 27.36
CA LEU A 606 17.09 -29.51 26.05
C LEU A 606 18.11 -29.31 24.94
N LYS A 607 18.08 -30.21 23.96
CA LYS A 607 18.78 -30.08 22.69
C LYS A 607 17.81 -29.63 21.63
N LEU A 608 17.98 -28.38 21.21
CA LEU A 608 17.10 -27.70 20.25
C LEU A 608 17.83 -27.57 18.92
N ARG A 609 17.20 -28.02 17.85
CA ARG A 609 17.77 -28.01 16.51
C ARG A 609 17.24 -26.84 15.68
N THR A 610 18.07 -26.28 14.84
CA THR A 610 17.66 -25.45 13.71
C THR A 610 18.25 -26.02 12.42
N ASP A 611 17.47 -26.04 11.35
CA ASP A 611 17.94 -26.50 10.03
C ASP A 611 18.78 -25.43 9.34
N ASN A 612 18.57 -24.15 9.68
CA ASN A 612 19.34 -23.04 9.15
C ASN A 612 19.46 -21.93 10.20
N TYR A 613 20.59 -21.91 10.92
CA TYR A 613 20.84 -20.88 11.93
C TYR A 613 21.03 -19.47 11.36
N LYS A 614 21.29 -19.33 10.03
CA LYS A 614 21.39 -18.02 9.38
C LYS A 614 20.03 -17.35 9.18
N SER A 615 18.96 -18.13 9.16
CA SER A 615 17.58 -17.63 9.10
C SER A 615 16.88 -17.65 10.47
N LEU A 616 17.62 -18.08 11.52
CA LEU A 616 17.06 -18.13 12.87
C LEU A 616 16.89 -16.71 13.43
N MET A 617 15.75 -16.46 14.05
CA MET A 617 15.50 -15.20 14.74
C MET A 617 16.37 -15.12 15.99
N VAL A 618 17.27 -14.14 16.03
CA VAL A 618 18.17 -13.87 17.15
C VAL A 618 17.86 -12.49 17.71
N MET A 619 17.76 -12.38 19.03
CA MET A 619 17.60 -11.13 19.79
C MET A 619 18.78 -10.98 20.76
N GLY A 620 19.27 -9.74 20.96
CA GLY A 620 20.42 -9.47 21.84
C GLY A 620 21.79 -9.76 21.19
N ALA A 621 21.82 -10.11 19.89
CA ALA A 621 23.02 -10.20 19.07
C ALA A 621 22.68 -9.99 17.60
N ASP A 622 23.70 -9.63 16.79
CA ASP A 622 23.54 -9.37 15.35
C ASP A 622 23.27 -10.64 14.55
N ASP A 623 23.97 -11.75 14.90
CA ASP A 623 23.87 -13.05 14.23
C ASP A 623 23.97 -14.20 15.23
N PHE A 624 23.48 -15.38 14.83
CA PHE A 624 23.70 -16.60 15.59
C PHE A 624 25.19 -16.96 15.59
N SER A 625 25.77 -17.15 16.79
CA SER A 625 27.15 -17.51 16.94
C SER A 625 27.33 -18.86 17.67
N CYS A 626 28.19 -19.69 17.12
CA CYS A 626 28.56 -20.97 17.70
C CYS A 626 29.42 -20.84 18.99
N GLU A 627 29.82 -19.62 19.36
CA GLU A 627 30.68 -19.32 20.51
C GLU A 627 29.91 -18.88 21.78
N TRP A 628 28.60 -18.88 21.80
CA TRP A 628 27.78 -18.39 22.92
C TRP A 628 27.74 -19.31 24.16
N LYS A 629 28.61 -20.26 24.25
CA LYS A 629 28.65 -21.16 25.41
C LYS A 629 28.71 -20.38 26.73
N GLY A 630 27.84 -20.72 27.66
CA GLY A 630 27.75 -20.13 28.99
C GLY A 630 26.93 -18.88 29.11
N ARG A 631 26.43 -18.28 28.00
CA ARG A 631 25.54 -17.09 28.04
C ARG A 631 24.18 -17.46 28.53
N ALA A 632 23.54 -16.50 29.23
CA ALA A 632 22.13 -16.59 29.58
C ALA A 632 21.28 -16.40 28.31
N VAL A 633 20.21 -17.18 28.19
CA VAL A 633 19.39 -17.24 26.97
C VAL A 633 17.94 -17.53 27.31
N ALA A 634 17.03 -16.92 26.55
CA ALA A 634 15.65 -17.35 26.44
C ALA A 634 15.43 -17.91 25.03
N VAL A 635 14.77 -19.06 24.92
CA VAL A 635 14.52 -19.70 23.62
C VAL A 635 13.05 -20.04 23.45
N ASN A 636 12.55 -19.78 22.25
CA ASN A 636 11.27 -20.32 21.79
C ASN A 636 11.54 -21.54 20.92
N TYR A 637 10.82 -22.64 21.15
CA TYR A 637 11.01 -23.90 20.44
C TYR A 637 9.70 -24.67 20.30
N ARG A 638 9.64 -25.58 19.33
CA ARG A 638 8.55 -26.54 19.17
C ARG A 638 9.01 -27.92 19.60
N ALA A 639 8.38 -28.45 20.65
CA ALA A 639 8.80 -29.73 21.19
C ALA A 639 8.62 -30.89 20.20
N GLY A 640 9.53 -31.86 20.21
CA GLY A 640 9.55 -33.04 19.34
C GLY A 640 10.36 -32.82 18.05
N GLY A 641 10.36 -33.80 17.17
CA GLY A 641 11.19 -33.83 15.97
C GLY A 641 12.36 -34.81 16.14
N THR A 642 13.50 -34.56 15.51
CA THR A 642 14.71 -35.38 15.56
C THR A 642 15.59 -35.09 16.79
N SER A 643 15.22 -34.09 17.60
CA SER A 643 15.84 -33.66 18.85
C SER A 643 14.75 -33.40 19.90
N ASP A 644 15.08 -32.78 21.04
CA ASP A 644 14.07 -32.43 22.05
C ASP A 644 13.08 -31.36 21.53
N GLY A 645 13.47 -30.59 20.51
CA GLY A 645 12.63 -29.63 19.82
C GLY A 645 13.33 -28.90 18.70
N ASP A 646 12.54 -28.23 17.86
CA ASP A 646 13.03 -27.36 16.81
C ASP A 646 13.02 -25.91 17.30
N LEU A 647 14.16 -25.23 17.16
CA LEU A 647 14.40 -23.88 17.63
C LEU A 647 13.67 -22.87 16.73
N VAL A 648 12.91 -21.98 17.32
CA VAL A 648 12.15 -20.94 16.60
C VAL A 648 12.84 -19.59 16.73
N SER A 649 13.28 -19.22 17.94
CA SER A 649 14.06 -17.99 18.18
C SER A 649 14.96 -18.13 19.40
N VAL A 650 15.99 -17.27 19.43
CA VAL A 650 16.96 -17.18 20.54
C VAL A 650 17.08 -15.73 20.97
N GLU A 651 16.93 -15.49 22.26
CA GLU A 651 17.17 -14.21 22.89
C GLU A 651 18.33 -14.34 23.89
N LEU A 652 19.39 -13.53 23.73
CA LEU A 652 20.52 -13.46 24.64
C LEU A 652 20.27 -12.38 25.70
N GLU A 653 20.52 -12.73 26.95
CA GLU A 653 20.44 -11.81 28.10
C GLU A 653 21.79 -11.18 28.45
#